data_ca4462766465e0f5d943159edcbd66b0
#
_entry.id   ca4462766465e0f5d943159edcbd66b0
#
_cell.length_a   1.000
_cell.length_b   1.000
_cell.length_c   1.000
_cell.angle_alpha   90.00
_cell.angle_beta   90.00
_cell.angle_gamma   90.00
#
_symmetry.space_group_name_H-M   'P 1'
#
loop_
_entity.id
_entity.type
_entity.pdbx_description
1 polymer ?
#
loop_
_entity_poly.entity_id
_entity_poly.type
_entity_poly.pdbx_seq_one_letter_code
_entity_poly.pdbx_strand_id
1 'polypeptide(L)'
;VDEWLPEVLAAWEMTITDTPSTRLANAVGNLRRRHVSVDEAIEYRREQTPLPPSWVYNVATWEVAQRLRSSKLLIEDGSTVPMRLDTEGELLSWGEERLHVPSKGGYAHYRVQLNPMTVPGVEDLVIQATPSISRLTRHRGEKVKRGWVNRGKDKLLLQAEIGWDREKPSQRANRKTGTRAWRDRAVEVLEHFDQGLPDPDSEPGEVRDQLRMIPENHSRNHPIGKGATQLFHDAVAHWLRRAVPEADPLVFQGGPKYYISKLTDEEEQQKKGPSKERLADMVEAAEQSPLILVLYENWDVQHRVREALKTVFHATEEELSVEDGTIATLVCGLKCVFQSFPADSVLTQYSDGTKAIDAVAPIVDSYQQPGRNLLVIAETLSGDLVREGGGNNAVDPKKQLRAQLAKKGVLTQFIQSKDAVDREELSDEPNYAGKRSVWDLMRGAGLFPVPLSVRNVKSNEPPCLIGAYCSKRNANRQHSSGYDLVLVATKPAEKRFLAYDHRKGDGWQPIGRATTSLHSESRFSSDHDKIGNILASGLRQLKRQMSGPYILFGNQTLSHIWNFVGDKNSDASVPEVLKRMNAAVVRSRSGSDLVPKPAGNGKWEELDERTLPKPPQGKDTGFVLEGAAPSAFYYVAESKTFSRPGAHRKHSRIHMTESNRRKDKHSLVAREFWVAKEGPFDAQNLGKYAAFLCRFALNWEGTLRHPVPLHLAKAISDDHPRTI
;
A
#
# COMPACT_ATOMS: atom_id res chain seq x y z
N VAL A 1 5.69 18.24 -35.29
CA VAL A 1 5.06 16.96 -34.99
C VAL A 1 4.49 16.36 -36.27
N ASP A 2 3.78 17.10 -37.08
CA ASP A 2 3.09 16.58 -38.27
C ASP A 2 4.05 16.14 -39.38
N GLU A 3 5.28 16.69 -39.44
CA GLU A 3 6.30 16.35 -40.42
C GLU A 3 7.20 15.14 -40.02
N TRP A 4 7.54 15.02 -38.77
CA TRP A 4 8.49 13.99 -38.30
C TRP A 4 7.83 12.81 -37.62
N LEU A 5 6.60 12.93 -37.08
CA LEU A 5 5.91 11.83 -36.41
C LEU A 5 5.69 10.60 -37.31
N PRO A 6 5.32 10.75 -38.58
CA PRO A 6 5.23 9.61 -39.52
C PRO A 6 6.56 8.88 -39.68
N GLU A 7 7.67 9.61 -39.79
CA GLU A 7 9.02 9.05 -39.94
C GLU A 7 9.47 8.30 -38.66
N VAL A 8 9.21 8.89 -37.50
CA VAL A 8 9.51 8.25 -36.20
C VAL A 8 8.73 6.96 -36.04
N LEU A 9 7.43 6.96 -36.36
CA LEU A 9 6.60 5.77 -36.24
C LEU A 9 6.98 4.71 -37.27
N ALA A 10 7.36 5.09 -38.47
CA ALA A 10 7.87 4.17 -39.49
C ALA A 10 9.20 3.55 -39.04
N ALA A 11 10.12 4.35 -38.51
CA ALA A 11 11.40 3.85 -37.96
C ALA A 11 11.15 2.91 -36.75
N TRP A 12 10.21 3.24 -35.87
CA TRP A 12 9.85 2.39 -34.73
C TRP A 12 9.21 1.06 -35.18
N GLU A 13 8.38 1.07 -36.22
CA GLU A 13 7.80 -0.13 -36.77
C GLU A 13 8.89 -1.04 -37.40
N MET A 14 9.87 -0.45 -38.07
CA MET A 14 11.01 -1.20 -38.64
C MET A 14 11.87 -1.87 -37.54
N THR A 15 11.93 -1.30 -36.33
CA THR A 15 12.62 -1.94 -35.20
C THR A 15 11.86 -3.13 -34.59
N ILE A 16 10.55 -3.24 -34.90
CA ILE A 16 9.70 -4.33 -34.40
C ILE A 16 9.50 -5.42 -35.41
N THR A 17 9.40 -5.06 -36.69
CA THR A 17 9.13 -5.96 -37.79
C THR A 17 10.04 -5.63 -38.97
N ASP A 18 10.54 -6.66 -39.66
CA ASP A 18 11.38 -6.46 -40.84
C ASP A 18 10.65 -5.82 -42.04
N THR A 19 9.35 -5.64 -41.91
CA THR A 19 8.49 -5.04 -42.97
C THR A 19 7.48 -4.05 -42.36
N PRO A 20 7.53 -2.77 -42.72
CA PRO A 20 6.57 -1.75 -42.24
C PRO A 20 5.14 -2.12 -42.62
N SER A 21 4.22 -1.99 -41.68
CA SER A 21 2.80 -2.21 -41.94
C SER A 21 2.19 -0.99 -42.63
N THR A 22 1.64 -1.18 -43.81
CA THR A 22 0.87 -0.14 -44.51
C THR A 22 -0.32 0.36 -43.67
N ARG A 23 -0.81 -0.46 -42.74
CA ARG A 23 -1.90 -0.11 -41.82
C ARG A 23 -1.46 0.95 -40.81
N LEU A 24 -0.25 0.86 -40.25
CA LEU A 24 0.27 1.88 -39.31
C LEU A 24 0.56 3.19 -40.05
N ALA A 25 1.19 3.14 -41.21
CA ALA A 25 1.44 4.32 -42.06
C ALA A 25 0.13 5.05 -42.42
N ASN A 26 -0.90 4.31 -42.79
CA ASN A 26 -2.23 4.89 -43.06
C ASN A 26 -2.91 5.44 -41.80
N ALA A 27 -2.75 4.79 -40.62
CA ALA A 27 -3.28 5.28 -39.38
C ALA A 27 -2.61 6.60 -38.98
N VAL A 28 -1.29 6.71 -39.14
CA VAL A 28 -0.52 7.92 -38.87
C VAL A 28 -0.90 9.05 -39.83
N GLY A 29 -1.06 8.78 -41.13
CA GLY A 29 -1.53 9.77 -42.12
C GLY A 29 -2.93 10.31 -41.84
N ASN A 30 -3.73 9.59 -41.06
CA ASN A 30 -5.08 9.99 -40.66
C ASN A 30 -5.16 10.69 -39.31
N LEU A 31 -4.04 10.83 -38.58
CA LEU A 31 -4.03 11.53 -37.30
C LEU A 31 -4.44 12.99 -37.49
N ARG A 32 -5.41 13.44 -36.70
CA ARG A 32 -5.87 14.81 -36.64
C ARG A 32 -5.36 15.49 -35.39
N ARG A 33 -4.63 16.56 -35.53
CA ARG A 33 -4.22 17.40 -34.41
C ARG A 33 -5.42 18.24 -33.96
N ARG A 34 -5.74 18.16 -32.69
CA ARG A 34 -6.76 19.02 -32.06
C ARG A 34 -6.10 19.81 -30.94
N HIS A 35 -6.27 21.13 -30.98
CA HIS A 35 -5.98 21.96 -29.83
C HIS A 35 -7.22 22.01 -28.95
N VAL A 36 -7.04 21.69 -27.66
CA VAL A 36 -8.09 21.79 -26.67
C VAL A 36 -7.54 22.63 -25.54
N SER A 37 -8.22 23.71 -25.19
CA SER A 37 -7.89 24.50 -24.01
C SER A 37 -8.28 23.75 -22.73
N VAL A 38 -7.71 24.15 -21.59
CA VAL A 38 -8.12 23.59 -20.29
C VAL A 38 -9.58 23.92 -20.02
N ASP A 39 -10.03 25.11 -20.39
CA ASP A 39 -11.41 25.55 -20.22
C ASP A 39 -12.39 24.72 -21.06
N GLU A 40 -12.08 24.47 -22.34
CA GLU A 40 -12.86 23.56 -23.19
C GLU A 40 -12.91 22.12 -22.59
N ALA A 41 -11.82 21.66 -22.03
CA ALA A 41 -11.77 20.35 -21.39
C ALA A 41 -12.64 20.28 -20.11
N ILE A 42 -12.72 21.38 -19.36
CA ILE A 42 -13.56 21.50 -18.16
C ILE A 42 -15.04 21.61 -18.57
N GLU A 43 -15.36 22.40 -19.58
CA GLU A 43 -16.73 22.53 -20.12
C GLU A 43 -17.22 21.21 -20.69
N TYR A 44 -16.40 20.51 -21.47
CA TYR A 44 -16.71 19.17 -21.96
C TYR A 44 -17.06 18.19 -20.82
N ARG A 45 -16.38 18.31 -19.67
CA ARG A 45 -16.70 17.52 -18.49
C ARG A 45 -18.08 17.84 -17.91
N ARG A 46 -18.48 19.10 -17.89
CA ARG A 46 -19.80 19.53 -17.35
C ARG A 46 -20.98 19.04 -18.21
N GLU A 47 -20.77 18.99 -19.49
CA GLU A 47 -21.79 18.59 -20.46
C GLU A 47 -21.95 17.06 -20.59
N GLN A 48 -20.92 16.29 -20.27
CA GLN A 48 -20.90 14.84 -20.46
C GLN A 48 -21.18 14.07 -19.16
N THR A 49 -22.29 13.37 -19.12
CA THR A 49 -22.58 12.37 -18.09
C THR A 49 -22.53 10.98 -18.73
N PRO A 50 -21.83 9.97 -18.10
CA PRO A 50 -21.36 9.98 -16.72
C PRO A 50 -19.97 10.56 -16.48
N LEU A 51 -19.03 10.58 -17.42
CA LEU A 51 -17.67 11.07 -17.20
C LEU A 51 -16.99 11.47 -18.52
N PRO A 52 -16.17 12.54 -18.53
CA PRO A 52 -15.34 12.88 -19.68
C PRO A 52 -14.28 11.79 -19.94
N PRO A 53 -13.79 11.68 -21.17
CA PRO A 53 -12.69 10.77 -21.50
C PRO A 53 -11.45 11.05 -20.62
N SER A 54 -10.69 10.02 -20.31
CA SER A 54 -9.51 10.12 -19.42
C SER A 54 -8.44 11.11 -19.92
N TRP A 55 -8.37 11.35 -21.23
CA TRP A 55 -7.41 12.29 -21.80
C TRP A 55 -7.64 13.75 -21.35
N VAL A 56 -8.87 14.14 -21.06
CA VAL A 56 -9.22 15.48 -20.53
C VAL A 56 -8.47 15.77 -19.23
N TYR A 57 -8.42 14.79 -18.34
CA TYR A 57 -7.68 14.91 -17.09
C TYR A 57 -6.17 15.02 -17.30
N ASN A 58 -5.65 14.29 -18.29
CA ASN A 58 -4.23 14.34 -18.62
C ASN A 58 -3.82 15.69 -19.23
N VAL A 59 -4.66 16.28 -20.08
CA VAL A 59 -4.43 17.61 -20.66
C VAL A 59 -4.33 18.66 -19.55
N ALA A 60 -5.27 18.67 -18.61
CA ALA A 60 -5.27 19.66 -17.52
C ALA A 60 -4.04 19.51 -16.60
N THR A 61 -3.65 18.29 -16.24
CA THR A 61 -2.44 18.09 -15.43
C THR A 61 -1.17 18.48 -16.18
N TRP A 62 -1.12 18.23 -17.48
CA TRP A 62 0.01 18.61 -18.32
C TRP A 62 0.16 20.13 -18.44
N GLU A 63 -0.93 20.86 -18.62
CA GLU A 63 -0.92 22.33 -18.66
C GLU A 63 -0.40 22.92 -17.35
N VAL A 64 -0.89 22.43 -16.20
CA VAL A 64 -0.39 22.86 -14.89
C VAL A 64 1.10 22.54 -14.75
N ALA A 65 1.55 21.38 -15.22
CA ALA A 65 2.96 21.00 -15.17
C ALA A 65 3.84 21.92 -16.02
N GLN A 66 3.36 22.36 -17.19
CA GLN A 66 4.07 23.32 -18.05
C GLN A 66 4.20 24.70 -17.39
N ARG A 67 3.15 25.19 -16.74
CA ARG A 67 3.21 26.47 -15.99
C ARG A 67 4.18 26.38 -14.82
N LEU A 68 4.16 25.28 -14.08
CA LEU A 68 5.09 25.01 -12.99
C LEU A 68 6.55 24.95 -13.48
N ARG A 69 6.81 24.30 -14.61
CA ARG A 69 8.14 24.25 -15.22
C ARG A 69 8.71 25.64 -15.48
N SER A 70 7.88 26.59 -15.83
CA SER A 70 8.28 27.97 -16.13
C SER A 70 8.57 28.81 -14.88
N SER A 71 8.22 28.32 -13.71
CA SER A 71 8.43 28.99 -12.41
C SER A 71 9.44 28.23 -11.55
N LYS A 72 10.10 28.92 -10.63
CA LYS A 72 11.07 28.31 -9.70
C LYS A 72 10.38 27.86 -8.41
N LEU A 73 10.71 26.66 -7.96
CA LEU A 73 10.29 26.16 -6.65
C LEU A 73 11.17 26.77 -5.56
N LEU A 74 10.55 27.47 -4.62
CA LEU A 74 11.22 27.95 -3.41
C LEU A 74 11.15 26.84 -2.34
N ILE A 75 12.29 26.40 -1.83
CA ILE A 75 12.38 25.37 -0.81
C ILE A 75 12.69 25.94 0.58
N GLU A 76 12.74 25.07 1.57
CA GLU A 76 12.78 25.37 3.02
C GLU A 76 13.90 26.30 3.48
N ASP A 77 15.06 26.25 2.83
CA ASP A 77 16.23 27.07 3.15
C ASP A 77 16.25 28.45 2.47
N GLY A 78 15.17 28.79 1.75
CA GLY A 78 15.04 30.02 0.98
C GLY A 78 15.70 29.98 -0.40
N SER A 79 16.31 28.86 -0.78
CA SER A 79 16.86 28.69 -2.13
C SER A 79 15.77 28.38 -3.14
N THR A 80 16.05 28.67 -4.42
CA THR A 80 15.13 28.38 -5.52
C THR A 80 15.69 27.25 -6.36
N VAL A 81 14.86 26.26 -6.64
CA VAL A 81 15.21 25.06 -7.40
C VAL A 81 14.54 25.10 -8.78
N PRO A 82 15.31 25.03 -9.87
CA PRO A 82 14.73 24.88 -11.21
C PRO A 82 14.12 23.48 -11.36
N MET A 83 12.89 23.43 -11.85
CA MET A 83 12.18 22.16 -12.11
C MET A 83 12.12 21.92 -13.61
N ARG A 84 12.31 20.66 -13.98
CA ARG A 84 12.21 20.18 -15.35
C ARG A 84 11.07 19.19 -15.45
N LEU A 85 10.35 19.27 -16.56
CA LEU A 85 9.26 18.34 -16.86
C LEU A 85 9.80 17.17 -17.68
N ASP A 86 9.39 15.97 -17.32
CA ASP A 86 9.69 14.77 -18.10
C ASP A 86 8.57 14.40 -19.08
N THR A 87 8.79 13.35 -19.85
CA THR A 87 7.83 12.84 -20.85
C THR A 87 6.58 12.21 -20.24
N GLU A 88 6.58 11.90 -18.93
CA GLU A 88 5.42 11.36 -18.22
C GLU A 88 4.62 12.41 -17.47
N GLY A 89 5.01 13.70 -17.54
CA GLY A 89 4.35 14.78 -16.84
C GLY A 89 4.82 14.99 -15.41
N GLU A 90 5.95 14.36 -15.03
CA GLU A 90 6.56 14.55 -13.71
C GLU A 90 7.54 15.73 -13.71
N LEU A 91 7.57 16.46 -12.61
CA LEU A 91 8.49 17.56 -12.39
C LEU A 91 9.65 17.13 -11.48
N LEU A 92 10.88 17.31 -11.98
CA LEU A 92 12.10 16.96 -11.26
C LEU A 92 13.01 18.19 -11.09
N SER A 93 13.64 18.33 -9.93
CA SER A 93 14.69 19.33 -9.75
C SER A 93 15.90 18.97 -10.63
N TRP A 94 16.43 19.97 -11.35
CA TRP A 94 17.54 19.76 -12.29
C TRP A 94 18.52 20.90 -12.25
N GLY A 95 19.17 21.11 -11.17
CA GLY A 95 20.19 22.09 -10.96
C GLY A 95 21.32 21.50 -10.14
N GLU A 96 22.19 22.34 -9.65
CA GLU A 96 23.21 21.96 -8.67
C GLU A 96 22.58 21.76 -7.29
N GLU A 97 21.49 22.48 -7.00
CA GLU A 97 20.75 22.36 -5.75
C GLU A 97 20.02 21.01 -5.74
N ARG A 98 20.52 20.13 -4.94
CA ARG A 98 20.01 18.79 -4.74
C ARG A 98 20.16 18.38 -3.29
N LEU A 99 19.33 17.47 -2.89
CA LEU A 99 19.54 16.81 -1.62
C LEU A 99 20.83 16.01 -1.70
N HIS A 100 21.78 16.35 -0.85
CA HIS A 100 23.11 15.76 -0.85
C HIS A 100 23.55 15.43 0.57
N VAL A 101 24.16 14.28 0.76
CA VAL A 101 24.86 13.90 1.98
C VAL A 101 26.33 13.67 1.64
N PRO A 102 27.18 14.72 1.72
CA PRO A 102 28.57 14.67 1.22
C PRO A 102 29.39 13.51 1.79
N SER A 103 29.30 13.29 3.10
CA SER A 103 30.07 12.27 3.82
C SER A 103 29.75 10.83 3.40
N LYS A 104 28.64 10.60 2.66
CA LYS A 104 28.17 9.26 2.27
C LYS A 104 27.90 9.13 0.78
N GLY A 105 28.21 10.15 -0.03
CA GLY A 105 28.01 10.14 -1.47
C GLY A 105 26.56 10.00 -1.94
N GLY A 106 25.59 10.35 -1.08
CA GLY A 106 24.18 10.22 -1.42
C GLY A 106 23.63 11.43 -2.17
N TYR A 107 22.83 11.17 -3.22
CA TYR A 107 22.15 12.19 -4.02
C TYR A 107 20.68 11.87 -4.15
N ALA A 108 19.83 12.91 -4.21
CA ALA A 108 18.41 12.79 -4.55
C ALA A 108 17.91 14.09 -5.19
N HIS A 109 16.81 13.98 -5.91
CA HIS A 109 16.07 15.09 -6.47
C HIS A 109 14.74 15.28 -5.78
N TYR A 110 14.30 16.54 -5.74
CA TYR A 110 12.89 16.84 -5.53
C TYR A 110 12.10 16.40 -6.75
N ARG A 111 10.98 15.75 -6.50
CA ARG A 111 10.06 15.26 -7.52
C ARG A 111 8.66 15.65 -7.12
N VAL A 112 7.91 16.17 -8.08
CA VAL A 112 6.49 16.50 -7.91
C VAL A 112 5.72 15.83 -9.02
N GLN A 113 4.77 14.99 -8.64
CA GLN A 113 3.84 14.35 -9.56
C GLN A 113 2.49 15.02 -9.42
N LEU A 114 1.86 15.32 -10.54
CA LEU A 114 0.50 15.85 -10.60
C LEU A 114 -0.45 14.73 -10.95
N ASN A 115 -1.48 14.55 -10.13
CA ASN A 115 -2.48 13.52 -10.33
C ASN A 115 -3.87 14.17 -10.40
N PRO A 116 -4.63 13.93 -11.48
CA PRO A 116 -6.03 14.32 -11.51
C PRO A 116 -6.80 13.43 -10.53
N MET A 117 -7.70 14.02 -9.79
CA MET A 117 -8.54 13.27 -8.85
C MET A 117 -9.94 13.84 -8.80
N THR A 118 -10.86 13.01 -8.34
CA THR A 118 -12.21 13.41 -7.97
C THR A 118 -12.32 13.44 -6.45
N VAL A 119 -13.12 14.38 -5.94
CA VAL A 119 -13.37 14.56 -4.52
C VAL A 119 -14.88 14.64 -4.30
N PRO A 120 -15.46 13.94 -3.32
CA PRO A 120 -16.88 14.02 -3.05
C PRO A 120 -17.35 15.45 -2.80
N GLY A 121 -18.41 15.87 -3.50
CA GLY A 121 -18.97 17.22 -3.41
C GLY A 121 -18.20 18.31 -4.14
N VAL A 122 -17.17 17.97 -4.90
CA VAL A 122 -16.46 18.89 -5.81
C VAL A 122 -16.75 18.47 -7.23
N GLU A 123 -17.39 19.37 -7.99
CA GLU A 123 -17.72 19.13 -9.40
C GLU A 123 -16.54 19.43 -10.33
N ASP A 124 -15.68 20.34 -9.90
CA ASP A 124 -14.52 20.76 -10.67
C ASP A 124 -13.41 19.70 -10.70
N LEU A 125 -12.50 19.83 -11.66
CA LEU A 125 -11.29 19.02 -11.74
C LEU A 125 -10.36 19.37 -10.57
N VAL A 126 -10.03 18.39 -9.77
CA VAL A 126 -9.04 18.53 -8.71
C VAL A 126 -7.71 17.95 -9.16
N ILE A 127 -6.64 18.73 -9.05
CA ILE A 127 -5.27 18.28 -9.30
C ILE A 127 -4.53 18.19 -7.97
N GLN A 128 -4.11 16.98 -7.61
CA GLN A 128 -3.29 16.73 -6.45
C GLN A 128 -1.81 16.74 -6.83
N ALA A 129 -1.04 17.62 -6.21
CA ALA A 129 0.41 17.52 -6.26
C ALA A 129 0.92 16.55 -5.18
N THR A 130 1.75 15.61 -5.59
CA THR A 130 2.37 14.62 -4.71
C THR A 130 3.88 14.88 -4.65
N PRO A 131 4.38 15.63 -3.66
CA PRO A 131 5.80 15.83 -3.45
C PRO A 131 6.48 14.54 -3.03
N SER A 132 7.61 14.26 -3.61
CA SER A 132 8.41 13.09 -3.31
C SER A 132 9.90 13.35 -3.55
N ILE A 133 10.73 12.34 -3.29
CA ILE A 133 12.16 12.39 -3.55
C ILE A 133 12.55 11.20 -4.39
N SER A 134 13.26 11.49 -5.46
CA SER A 134 13.92 10.47 -6.27
C SER A 134 15.37 10.33 -5.86
N ARG A 135 15.73 9.17 -5.34
CA ARG A 135 17.11 8.81 -5.00
C ARG A 135 17.88 8.46 -6.26
N LEU A 136 19.11 8.84 -6.31
CA LEU A 136 19.97 8.61 -7.45
C LEU A 136 21.03 7.55 -7.16
N THR A 137 21.43 6.85 -8.19
CA THR A 137 22.55 5.91 -8.18
C THR A 137 23.84 6.64 -7.78
N ARG A 138 24.63 6.03 -6.89
CA ARG A 138 25.85 6.58 -6.33
C ARG A 138 27.11 6.10 -7.05
N HIS A 139 27.09 4.87 -7.54
CA HIS A 139 28.25 4.23 -8.15
C HIS A 139 27.81 3.23 -9.27
N ARG A 140 28.71 2.91 -10.15
CA ARG A 140 28.49 2.03 -11.31
C ARG A 140 27.96 0.64 -10.95
N GLY A 141 28.37 0.05 -9.84
CA GLY A 141 27.95 -1.30 -9.42
C GLY A 141 26.50 -1.39 -8.90
N GLU A 142 25.82 -0.26 -8.71
CA GLU A 142 24.45 -0.24 -8.21
C GLU A 142 23.46 -0.60 -9.32
N LYS A 143 22.53 -1.53 -9.04
CA LYS A 143 21.47 -1.90 -10.00
C LYS A 143 20.54 -0.70 -10.24
N VAL A 144 20.26 -0.43 -11.51
CA VAL A 144 19.41 0.67 -11.95
C VAL A 144 18.15 0.16 -12.60
N LYS A 145 17.06 0.95 -12.50
CA LYS A 145 15.77 0.63 -13.08
C LYS A 145 15.48 1.50 -14.31
N ARG A 146 15.78 2.78 -14.22
CA ARG A 146 15.50 3.78 -15.24
C ARG A 146 16.39 4.99 -15.07
N GLY A 147 16.48 5.79 -16.11
CA GLY A 147 17.18 7.07 -16.10
C GLY A 147 16.36 8.17 -16.72
N TRP A 148 16.64 9.42 -16.31
CA TRP A 148 16.21 10.62 -17.01
C TRP A 148 17.36 11.21 -17.79
N VAL A 149 17.15 11.39 -19.08
CA VAL A 149 18.12 12.00 -19.99
C VAL A 149 17.76 13.47 -20.21
N ASN A 150 18.72 14.35 -19.99
CA ASN A 150 18.61 15.77 -20.28
C ASN A 150 19.06 16.03 -21.73
N ARG A 151 18.13 16.43 -22.57
CA ARG A 151 18.36 16.72 -23.99
C ARG A 151 18.51 18.21 -24.30
N GLY A 152 18.67 19.04 -23.27
CA GLY A 152 18.79 20.48 -23.40
C GLY A 152 17.72 21.26 -22.63
N LYS A 153 17.95 22.55 -22.39
CA LYS A 153 17.17 23.39 -21.46
C LYS A 153 15.68 23.46 -21.84
N ASP A 154 15.38 23.50 -23.12
CA ASP A 154 14.01 23.73 -23.62
C ASP A 154 13.28 22.44 -23.98
N LYS A 155 13.96 21.28 -23.90
CA LYS A 155 13.39 19.96 -24.17
C LYS A 155 12.91 19.29 -22.88
N LEU A 156 11.91 18.42 -23.01
CA LEU A 156 11.49 17.55 -21.90
C LEU A 156 12.61 16.58 -21.52
N LEU A 157 12.67 16.20 -20.24
CA LEU A 157 13.50 15.08 -19.83
C LEU A 157 12.93 13.80 -20.45
N LEU A 158 13.76 13.03 -21.10
CA LEU A 158 13.38 11.70 -21.56
C LEU A 158 13.51 10.73 -20.40
N GLN A 159 12.45 10.01 -20.06
CA GLN A 159 12.54 8.88 -19.16
C GLN A 159 12.67 7.59 -19.98
N ALA A 160 13.69 6.79 -19.68
CA ALA A 160 13.92 5.51 -20.35
C ALA A 160 14.34 4.42 -19.35
N GLU A 161 14.01 3.17 -19.67
CA GLU A 161 14.39 2.03 -18.85
C GLU A 161 15.86 1.66 -19.08
N ILE A 162 16.57 1.36 -17.98
CA ILE A 162 17.94 0.84 -17.98
C ILE A 162 17.93 -0.55 -17.41
N GLY A 163 18.58 -1.47 -18.10
CA GLY A 163 18.80 -2.84 -17.67
C GLY A 163 20.24 -3.25 -17.72
N TRP A 164 20.52 -4.52 -17.38
CA TRP A 164 21.83 -5.12 -17.51
C TRP A 164 21.91 -5.93 -18.81
N ASP A 165 22.91 -5.65 -19.63
CA ASP A 165 23.23 -6.46 -20.78
C ASP A 165 24.17 -7.58 -20.34
N ARG A 166 23.68 -8.82 -20.39
CA ARG A 166 24.46 -10.02 -20.01
C ARG A 166 25.33 -10.54 -21.16
N GLU A 167 25.03 -10.13 -22.37
CA GLU A 167 25.77 -10.57 -23.57
C GLU A 167 27.06 -9.78 -23.79
N LYS A 168 27.16 -8.59 -23.17
CA LYS A 168 28.39 -7.78 -23.17
C LYS A 168 29.09 -7.91 -21.81
N PRO A 169 29.98 -8.88 -21.62
CA PRO A 169 30.75 -8.98 -20.39
C PRO A 169 31.63 -7.74 -20.23
N SER A 170 31.62 -7.15 -19.03
CA SER A 170 32.51 -6.03 -18.73
C SER A 170 33.97 -6.50 -18.95
N GLN A 171 34.79 -5.63 -19.52
CA GLN A 171 36.22 -5.89 -19.74
C GLN A 171 37.02 -6.13 -18.44
N ARG A 172 36.43 -5.96 -17.28
CA ARG A 172 37.01 -6.31 -15.98
C ARG A 172 36.57 -7.72 -15.58
N ALA A 173 37.41 -8.69 -15.92
CA ALA A 173 37.24 -10.14 -15.86
C ALA A 173 36.85 -10.75 -14.46
N ASN A 174 36.64 -9.97 -13.41
CA ASN A 174 36.40 -10.49 -12.06
C ASN A 174 35.05 -10.05 -11.42
N ARG A 175 34.15 -9.44 -12.17
CA ARG A 175 32.81 -9.16 -11.65
C ARG A 175 31.74 -9.75 -12.57
N LYS A 176 30.85 -10.57 -12.01
CA LYS A 176 29.63 -11.12 -12.63
C LYS A 176 28.59 -10.03 -13.00
N THR A 177 29.00 -8.80 -13.23
CA THR A 177 28.15 -7.68 -13.58
C THR A 177 28.34 -7.35 -15.04
N GLY A 178 27.31 -7.58 -15.85
CA GLY A 178 27.26 -7.10 -17.24
C GLY A 178 27.33 -5.56 -17.32
N THR A 179 27.32 -5.03 -18.54
CA THR A 179 27.20 -3.59 -18.80
C THR A 179 25.76 -3.13 -18.66
N ARG A 180 25.53 -1.87 -18.28
CA ARG A 180 24.20 -1.26 -18.36
C ARG A 180 23.87 -0.95 -19.80
N ALA A 181 22.61 -1.15 -20.17
CA ALA A 181 22.12 -0.85 -21.51
C ALA A 181 20.72 -0.24 -21.42
N TRP A 182 20.40 0.60 -22.39
CA TRP A 182 19.02 1.06 -22.58
C TRP A 182 18.12 -0.12 -22.96
N ARG A 183 16.91 -0.13 -22.41
CA ARG A 183 15.89 -1.18 -22.66
C ARG A 183 14.63 -0.63 -23.29
N ASP A 184 14.57 0.67 -23.50
CA ASP A 184 13.43 1.35 -24.04
C ASP A 184 13.59 1.51 -25.56
N ARG A 185 12.61 1.06 -26.31
CA ARG A 185 12.61 1.17 -27.79
C ARG A 185 12.61 2.61 -28.29
N ALA A 186 12.09 3.56 -27.50
CA ALA A 186 12.19 4.97 -27.83
C ALA A 186 13.64 5.45 -27.97
N VAL A 187 14.56 4.79 -27.27
CA VAL A 187 16.00 5.08 -27.39
C VAL A 187 16.55 4.65 -28.74
N GLU A 188 16.18 3.47 -29.23
CA GLU A 188 16.57 2.96 -30.55
C GLU A 188 16.11 3.89 -31.67
N VAL A 189 14.89 4.43 -31.55
CA VAL A 189 14.34 5.43 -32.48
C VAL A 189 15.16 6.73 -32.44
N LEU A 190 15.52 7.20 -31.25
CA LEU A 190 16.32 8.42 -31.11
C LEU A 190 17.73 8.26 -31.68
N GLU A 191 18.35 7.11 -31.48
CA GLU A 191 19.66 6.76 -32.05
C GLU A 191 19.61 6.72 -33.59
N HIS A 192 18.51 6.21 -34.15
CA HIS A 192 18.29 6.22 -35.60
C HIS A 192 18.29 7.64 -36.20
N PHE A 193 17.88 8.65 -35.43
CA PHE A 193 17.91 10.05 -35.83
C PHE A 193 19.17 10.81 -35.38
N ASP A 194 20.28 10.09 -35.16
CA ASP A 194 21.57 10.65 -34.70
C ASP A 194 21.45 11.47 -33.38
N GLN A 195 20.43 11.17 -32.58
CA GLN A 195 20.26 11.79 -31.29
C GLN A 195 20.93 10.93 -30.22
N GLY A 196 22.26 10.97 -30.20
CA GLY A 196 23.07 10.20 -29.25
C GLY A 196 22.62 10.44 -27.81
N LEU A 197 22.47 9.34 -27.07
CA LEU A 197 22.15 9.37 -25.66
C LEU A 197 23.41 9.07 -24.85
N PRO A 198 23.49 9.58 -23.60
CA PRO A 198 24.60 9.25 -22.70
C PRO A 198 24.69 7.74 -22.50
N ASP A 199 25.91 7.22 -22.46
CA ASP A 199 26.14 5.81 -22.15
C ASP A 199 25.68 5.51 -20.71
N PRO A 200 24.67 4.63 -20.50
CA PRO A 200 24.18 4.30 -19.18
C PRO A 200 25.20 3.51 -18.34
N ASP A 201 26.28 3.02 -18.93
CA ASP A 201 27.36 2.33 -18.21
C ASP A 201 28.44 3.28 -17.67
N SER A 202 28.39 4.56 -18.01
CA SER A 202 29.27 5.58 -17.46
C SER A 202 29.12 5.72 -15.94
N GLU A 203 30.15 6.26 -15.28
CA GLU A 203 30.05 6.56 -13.84
C GLU A 203 29.00 7.63 -13.59
N PRO A 204 28.11 7.45 -12.60
CA PRO A 204 27.00 8.38 -12.32
C PRO A 204 27.45 9.83 -12.10
N GLY A 205 28.67 10.05 -11.61
CA GLY A 205 29.24 11.38 -11.41
C GLY A 205 29.60 12.08 -12.71
N GLU A 206 30.11 11.34 -13.70
CA GLU A 206 30.54 11.85 -15.00
C GLU A 206 29.39 12.29 -15.88
N VAL A 207 28.29 11.53 -15.87
CA VAL A 207 27.11 11.79 -16.72
C VAL A 207 25.99 12.56 -16.01
N ARG A 208 26.24 13.09 -14.83
CA ARG A 208 25.20 13.68 -13.97
C ARG A 208 24.35 14.77 -14.62
N ASP A 209 24.96 15.62 -15.43
CA ASP A 209 24.26 16.72 -16.06
C ASP A 209 23.44 16.26 -17.28
N GLN A 210 23.75 15.11 -17.82
CA GLN A 210 23.07 14.52 -18.97
C GLN A 210 22.14 13.38 -18.58
N LEU A 211 22.54 12.54 -17.61
CA LEU A 211 21.81 11.36 -17.21
C LEU A 211 21.73 11.25 -15.68
N ARG A 212 20.54 10.98 -15.16
CA ARG A 212 20.30 10.72 -13.75
C ARG A 212 19.59 9.39 -13.58
N MET A 213 20.29 8.45 -12.98
CA MET A 213 19.87 7.07 -12.85
C MET A 213 19.24 6.80 -11.48
N ILE A 214 18.14 6.03 -11.48
CA ILE A 214 17.44 5.61 -10.29
C ILE A 214 17.83 4.16 -9.97
N PRO A 215 18.27 3.87 -8.73
CA PRO A 215 18.57 2.50 -8.33
C PRO A 215 17.30 1.64 -8.32
N GLU A 216 17.44 0.39 -8.75
CA GLU A 216 16.35 -0.58 -8.83
C GLU A 216 15.75 -0.88 -7.46
N ASN A 217 16.58 -1.02 -6.45
CA ASN A 217 16.16 -1.24 -5.08
C ASN A 217 16.30 0.05 -4.28
N HIS A 218 15.25 0.36 -3.52
CA HIS A 218 15.35 1.33 -2.46
C HIS A 218 16.24 0.76 -1.36
N SER A 219 17.55 0.68 -1.63
CA SER A 219 18.47 0.06 -0.71
C SER A 219 18.27 0.65 0.67
N ARG A 220 18.17 -0.21 1.69
CA ARG A 220 18.14 0.19 3.09
C ARG A 220 19.31 1.11 3.45
N ASN A 221 20.36 1.05 2.65
CA ASN A 221 21.62 1.72 2.86
C ASN A 221 21.78 3.06 2.10
N HIS A 222 20.75 3.58 1.44
CA HIS A 222 20.87 4.89 0.80
C HIS A 222 20.90 5.98 1.88
N PRO A 223 21.91 6.90 1.85
CA PRO A 223 22.11 7.90 2.91
C PRO A 223 20.99 8.93 3.02
N ILE A 224 20.19 9.09 1.96
CA ILE A 224 19.02 9.96 1.96
C ILE A 224 17.77 9.15 2.25
N GLY A 225 16.98 9.57 3.24
CA GLY A 225 15.72 8.94 3.64
C GLY A 225 14.61 9.00 2.59
N LYS A 226 13.56 8.23 2.80
CA LYS A 226 12.35 8.20 1.95
C LYS A 226 11.34 9.28 2.38
N GLY A 227 10.52 9.70 1.42
CA GLY A 227 9.37 10.57 1.64
C GLY A 227 9.70 12.06 1.52
N ALA A 228 8.67 12.86 1.40
CA ALA A 228 8.73 14.31 1.42
C ALA A 228 8.50 14.83 2.85
N THR A 229 9.12 15.96 3.19
CA THR A 229 8.86 16.67 4.45
C THR A 229 7.54 17.42 4.37
N GLN A 230 6.96 17.79 5.51
CA GLN A 230 5.81 18.69 5.53
C GLN A 230 6.17 20.04 4.89
N LEU A 231 7.34 20.57 5.21
CA LEU A 231 7.83 21.82 4.63
C LEU A 231 7.93 21.77 3.10
N PHE A 232 8.34 20.62 2.55
CA PHE A 232 8.35 20.45 1.10
C PHE A 232 6.93 20.37 0.51
N HIS A 233 5.96 19.75 1.21
CA HIS A 233 4.55 19.81 0.81
C HIS A 233 4.03 21.26 0.80
N ASP A 234 4.36 22.04 1.81
CA ASP A 234 3.96 23.46 1.91
C ASP A 234 4.61 24.29 0.80
N ALA A 235 5.92 24.09 0.55
CA ALA A 235 6.63 24.74 -0.55
C ALA A 235 5.97 24.48 -1.92
N VAL A 236 5.58 23.23 -2.17
CA VAL A 236 4.88 22.87 -3.42
C VAL A 236 3.49 23.48 -3.48
N ALA A 237 2.75 23.54 -2.38
CA ALA A 237 1.45 24.20 -2.33
C ALA A 237 1.55 25.71 -2.65
N HIS A 238 2.51 26.40 -2.08
CA HIS A 238 2.79 27.80 -2.39
C HIS A 238 3.25 28.01 -3.84
N TRP A 239 4.03 27.08 -4.37
CA TRP A 239 4.47 27.11 -5.75
C TRP A 239 3.32 26.97 -6.73
N LEU A 240 2.41 26.00 -6.50
CA LEU A 240 1.19 25.83 -7.28
C LEU A 240 0.32 27.10 -7.31
N ARG A 241 0.07 27.70 -6.15
CA ARG A 241 -0.73 28.94 -6.06
C ARG A 241 -0.16 30.09 -6.89
N ARG A 242 1.18 30.19 -6.94
CA ARG A 242 1.85 31.23 -7.74
C ARG A 242 1.79 30.94 -9.24
N ALA A 243 1.89 29.67 -9.63
CA ALA A 243 1.90 29.26 -11.04
C ALA A 243 0.51 29.19 -11.66
N VAL A 244 -0.51 28.94 -10.84
CA VAL A 244 -1.92 28.80 -11.24
C VAL A 244 -2.80 29.62 -10.30
N PRO A 245 -2.70 30.97 -10.35
CA PRO A 245 -3.41 31.86 -9.42
C PRO A 245 -4.93 31.80 -9.57
N GLU A 246 -5.44 31.37 -10.72
CA GLU A 246 -6.85 31.16 -11.02
C GLU A 246 -7.44 29.89 -10.39
N ALA A 247 -6.60 28.96 -9.93
CA ALA A 247 -7.07 27.75 -9.31
C ALA A 247 -7.35 27.97 -7.81
N ASP A 248 -8.54 27.58 -7.40
CA ASP A 248 -8.89 27.57 -5.98
C ASP A 248 -8.25 26.39 -5.26
N PRO A 249 -7.50 26.62 -4.16
CA PRO A 249 -7.00 25.53 -3.37
C PRO A 249 -8.15 24.81 -2.68
N LEU A 250 -8.21 23.50 -2.83
CA LEU A 250 -9.13 22.67 -2.05
C LEU A 250 -8.66 22.68 -0.58
N VAL A 251 -9.28 23.51 0.22
CA VAL A 251 -8.94 23.71 1.63
C VAL A 251 -10.03 23.08 2.48
N PHE A 252 -9.63 22.35 3.50
CA PHE A 252 -10.55 21.94 4.55
C PHE A 252 -10.90 23.17 5.36
N GLN A 253 -12.14 23.65 5.24
CA GLN A 253 -12.60 24.83 5.95
C GLN A 253 -12.81 24.51 7.44
N GLY A 254 -12.29 25.38 8.30
CA GLY A 254 -12.45 25.27 9.76
C GLY A 254 -11.42 24.34 10.43
N GLY A 255 -11.35 24.46 11.74
CA GLY A 255 -10.53 23.60 12.59
C GLY A 255 -11.14 22.20 12.75
N PRO A 256 -10.58 21.38 13.66
CA PRO A 256 -11.13 20.07 13.99
C PRO A 256 -12.59 20.16 14.37
N LYS A 257 -13.47 19.51 13.61
CA LYS A 257 -14.90 19.54 13.92
C LYS A 257 -15.25 18.51 14.98
N TYR A 258 -14.54 17.37 14.95
CA TYR A 258 -14.76 16.28 15.88
C TYR A 258 -13.46 15.66 16.33
N TYR A 259 -13.38 15.39 17.63
CA TYR A 259 -12.34 14.56 18.20
C TYR A 259 -12.91 13.18 18.53
N ILE A 260 -12.13 12.14 18.30
CA ILE A 260 -12.50 10.79 18.67
C ILE A 260 -12.28 10.62 20.18
N SER A 261 -13.19 9.95 20.87
CA SER A 261 -13.00 9.63 22.29
C SER A 261 -11.83 8.67 22.46
N LYS A 262 -10.97 8.93 23.45
CA LYS A 262 -9.94 7.98 23.84
C LYS A 262 -10.55 6.67 24.31
N LEU A 263 -9.75 5.63 24.28
CA LEU A 263 -10.07 4.39 24.99
C LEU A 263 -10.17 4.66 26.50
N THR A 264 -10.95 3.86 27.20
CA THR A 264 -10.88 3.82 28.67
C THR A 264 -9.55 3.21 29.10
N ASP A 265 -9.17 3.39 30.35
CA ASP A 265 -7.94 2.80 30.89
C ASP A 265 -7.96 1.26 30.73
N GLU A 266 -9.11 0.63 30.94
CA GLU A 266 -9.29 -0.81 30.72
C GLU A 266 -9.06 -1.19 29.24
N GLU A 267 -9.66 -0.47 28.29
CA GLU A 267 -9.46 -0.73 26.86
C GLU A 267 -8.02 -0.44 26.41
N GLU A 268 -7.36 0.58 26.96
CA GLU A 268 -5.94 0.85 26.71
C GLU A 268 -5.06 -0.29 27.22
N GLN A 269 -5.38 -0.83 28.39
CA GLN A 269 -4.68 -1.97 28.95
C GLN A 269 -4.88 -3.22 28.07
N GLN A 270 -6.11 -3.49 27.65
CA GLN A 270 -6.44 -4.58 26.73
C GLN A 270 -5.74 -4.45 25.37
N LYS A 271 -5.59 -3.21 24.88
CA LYS A 271 -4.87 -2.94 23.63
C LYS A 271 -3.36 -3.18 23.73
N LYS A 272 -2.77 -2.97 24.91
CA LYS A 272 -1.34 -3.22 25.17
C LYS A 272 -1.04 -4.73 25.29
N GLY A 273 -1.99 -5.51 25.77
CA GLY A 273 -1.91 -6.95 25.89
C GLY A 273 -3.17 -7.49 26.60
N PRO A 274 -3.86 -8.48 26.03
CA PRO A 274 -4.99 -9.12 26.68
C PRO A 274 -4.52 -9.92 27.92
N SER A 275 -5.38 -10.01 28.94
CA SER A 275 -5.07 -10.82 30.13
C SER A 275 -5.03 -12.32 29.81
N LYS A 276 -4.43 -13.10 30.71
CA LYS A 276 -4.36 -14.57 30.58
C LYS A 276 -5.74 -15.21 30.46
N GLU A 277 -6.72 -14.72 31.26
CA GLU A 277 -8.09 -15.21 31.26
C GLU A 277 -8.76 -14.97 29.91
N ARG A 278 -8.60 -13.78 29.33
CA ARG A 278 -9.15 -13.47 27.99
C ARG A 278 -8.51 -14.29 26.88
N LEU A 279 -7.24 -14.62 27.01
CA LEU A 279 -6.54 -15.49 26.07
C LEU A 279 -7.03 -16.94 26.21
N ALA A 280 -7.26 -17.40 27.45
CA ALA A 280 -7.83 -18.72 27.72
C ALA A 280 -9.27 -18.82 27.16
N ASP A 281 -10.13 -17.84 27.43
CA ASP A 281 -11.47 -17.75 26.85
C ASP A 281 -11.46 -17.76 25.31
N MET A 282 -10.49 -17.10 24.69
CA MET A 282 -10.35 -17.10 23.23
C MET A 282 -10.00 -18.49 22.68
N VAL A 283 -9.08 -19.19 23.35
CA VAL A 283 -8.66 -20.54 22.95
C VAL A 283 -9.79 -21.56 23.19
N GLU A 284 -10.51 -21.45 24.33
CA GLU A 284 -11.64 -22.31 24.66
C GLU A 284 -12.83 -22.11 23.73
N ALA A 285 -13.10 -20.84 23.35
CA ALA A 285 -14.19 -20.49 22.43
C ALA A 285 -13.88 -20.84 20.96
N ALA A 286 -12.67 -21.28 20.64
CA ALA A 286 -12.30 -21.68 19.28
C ALA A 286 -13.05 -22.95 18.87
N GLU A 287 -13.66 -22.95 17.67
CA GLU A 287 -14.37 -24.14 17.12
C GLU A 287 -13.47 -25.38 17.03
N GLN A 288 -12.18 -25.17 16.87
CA GLN A 288 -11.14 -26.20 16.81
C GLN A 288 -9.94 -25.78 17.65
N SER A 289 -9.34 -26.72 18.37
CA SER A 289 -8.19 -26.45 19.21
C SER A 289 -7.00 -25.92 18.39
N PRO A 290 -6.54 -24.66 18.61
CA PRO A 290 -5.46 -24.10 17.83
C PRO A 290 -4.10 -24.70 18.23
N LEU A 291 -3.30 -25.08 17.21
CA LEU A 291 -1.91 -25.49 17.34
C LEU A 291 -1.03 -24.62 16.44
N ILE A 292 -0.07 -23.91 17.00
CA ILE A 292 0.95 -23.17 16.24
C ILE A 292 2.14 -24.10 15.97
N LEU A 293 2.40 -24.40 14.71
CA LEU A 293 3.60 -25.10 14.25
C LEU A 293 4.59 -24.07 13.71
N VAL A 294 5.78 -24.02 14.30
CA VAL A 294 6.87 -23.12 13.92
C VAL A 294 7.92 -23.91 13.16
N LEU A 295 8.06 -23.62 11.87
CA LEU A 295 9.06 -24.24 10.99
C LEU A 295 10.25 -23.28 10.84
N TYR A 296 11.43 -23.69 11.29
CA TYR A 296 12.59 -22.83 11.32
C TYR A 296 13.87 -23.57 10.91
N GLU A 297 14.80 -22.84 10.38
CA GLU A 297 16.17 -23.26 10.06
C GLU A 297 17.17 -22.54 10.96
N ASN A 298 16.92 -21.25 11.19
CA ASN A 298 17.80 -20.40 11.96
C ASN A 298 17.30 -20.19 13.38
N TRP A 299 18.21 -20.31 14.33
CA TRP A 299 17.94 -20.10 15.75
C TRP A 299 17.28 -18.74 16.06
N ASP A 300 17.66 -17.67 15.33
CA ASP A 300 17.08 -16.36 15.53
C ASP A 300 15.56 -16.32 15.28
N VAL A 301 15.06 -17.11 14.35
CA VAL A 301 13.62 -17.23 14.08
C VAL A 301 12.91 -17.96 15.22
N GLN A 302 13.46 -19.10 15.67
CA GLN A 302 12.95 -19.82 16.83
C GLN A 302 12.89 -18.91 18.07
N HIS A 303 13.99 -18.24 18.39
CA HIS A 303 14.10 -17.32 19.52
C HIS A 303 13.06 -16.20 19.44
N ARG A 304 12.94 -15.52 18.28
CA ARG A 304 11.97 -14.44 18.11
C ARG A 304 10.52 -14.89 18.25
N VAL A 305 10.19 -16.10 17.79
CA VAL A 305 8.83 -16.63 17.97
C VAL A 305 8.60 -17.02 19.44
N ARG A 306 9.57 -17.63 20.13
CA ARG A 306 9.47 -17.92 21.57
C ARG A 306 9.24 -16.65 22.39
N GLU A 307 10.04 -15.60 22.16
CA GLU A 307 9.87 -14.30 22.81
C GLU A 307 8.52 -13.63 22.47
N ALA A 308 8.02 -13.85 21.28
CA ALA A 308 6.69 -13.37 20.90
C ALA A 308 5.59 -14.12 21.68
N LEU A 309 5.68 -15.44 21.82
CA LEU A 309 4.72 -16.24 22.61
C LEU A 309 4.73 -15.85 24.08
N LYS A 310 5.91 -15.61 24.68
CA LYS A 310 6.04 -15.09 26.05
C LYS A 310 5.31 -13.76 26.20
N THR A 311 5.54 -12.85 25.26
CA THR A 311 4.95 -11.49 25.34
C THR A 311 3.45 -11.47 25.04
N VAL A 312 2.99 -12.26 24.06
CA VAL A 312 1.62 -12.26 23.56
C VAL A 312 0.70 -13.15 24.39
N PHE A 313 1.17 -14.34 24.76
CA PHE A 313 0.38 -15.35 25.47
C PHE A 313 0.82 -15.57 26.91
N HIS A 314 1.72 -14.75 27.44
CA HIS A 314 2.28 -14.89 28.78
C HIS A 314 2.89 -16.27 29.06
N ALA A 315 3.41 -16.91 28.00
CA ALA A 315 4.08 -18.21 28.13
C ALA A 315 5.33 -18.09 29.01
N THR A 316 5.59 -19.12 29.80
CA THR A 316 6.78 -19.19 30.63
C THR A 316 7.94 -19.83 29.86
N GLU A 317 9.19 -19.67 30.40
CA GLU A 317 10.36 -20.35 29.83
C GLU A 317 10.23 -21.86 29.90
N GLU A 318 9.72 -22.37 31.02
CA GLU A 318 9.53 -23.80 31.25
C GLU A 318 8.55 -24.41 30.22
N GLU A 319 7.44 -23.74 29.96
CA GLU A 319 6.45 -24.20 28.96
C GLU A 319 7.05 -24.29 27.55
N LEU A 320 7.97 -23.37 27.20
CA LEU A 320 8.60 -23.31 25.89
C LEU A 320 9.91 -24.13 25.80
N SER A 321 10.49 -24.57 26.92
CA SER A 321 11.73 -25.36 26.98
C SER A 321 11.48 -26.84 26.71
N VAL A 322 10.75 -27.14 25.62
CA VAL A 322 10.49 -28.52 25.18
C VAL A 322 11.43 -28.88 24.03
N GLU A 323 11.66 -30.17 23.85
CA GLU A 323 12.44 -30.70 22.72
C GLU A 323 11.76 -30.39 21.40
N ASP A 324 12.56 -30.25 20.35
CA ASP A 324 12.10 -30.03 19.01
C ASP A 324 11.14 -31.16 18.56
N GLY A 325 10.04 -30.79 17.92
CA GLY A 325 8.96 -31.73 17.57
C GLY A 325 7.97 -32.04 18.67
N THR A 326 8.21 -31.61 19.93
CA THR A 326 7.31 -31.84 21.06
C THR A 326 6.28 -30.74 21.20
N ILE A 327 5.01 -31.13 21.45
CA ILE A 327 3.90 -30.16 21.62
C ILE A 327 3.95 -29.62 23.06
N ALA A 328 4.17 -28.30 23.16
CA ALA A 328 4.00 -27.57 24.41
C ALA A 328 2.54 -27.06 24.53
N THR A 329 2.04 -27.02 25.76
CA THR A 329 0.74 -26.41 26.09
C THR A 329 0.99 -25.21 26.99
N LEU A 330 0.60 -24.02 26.50
CA LEU A 330 0.78 -22.75 27.23
C LEU A 330 -0.29 -22.58 28.31
N VAL A 331 -0.02 -21.73 29.27
CA VAL A 331 -0.93 -21.42 30.40
C VAL A 331 -2.35 -21.01 29.95
N CYS A 332 -2.51 -20.44 28.80
CA CYS A 332 -3.82 -20.11 28.22
C CYS A 332 -4.48 -21.25 27.42
N GLY A 333 -3.92 -22.46 27.44
CA GLY A 333 -4.41 -23.63 26.71
C GLY A 333 -4.02 -23.68 25.22
N LEU A 334 -3.37 -22.64 24.67
CA LEU A 334 -2.84 -22.67 23.31
C LEU A 334 -1.71 -23.67 23.21
N LYS A 335 -1.70 -24.47 22.15
CA LYS A 335 -0.62 -25.41 21.87
C LYS A 335 0.36 -24.87 20.86
N CYS A 336 1.65 -25.17 21.05
CA CYS A 336 2.68 -24.84 20.08
C CYS A 336 3.71 -25.96 19.96
N VAL A 337 4.37 -26.02 18.80
CA VAL A 337 5.46 -26.97 18.52
C VAL A 337 6.49 -26.28 17.64
N PHE A 338 7.75 -26.51 17.92
CA PHE A 338 8.88 -26.02 17.13
C PHE A 338 9.46 -27.19 16.36
N GLN A 339 9.68 -27.02 15.07
CA GLN A 339 10.26 -28.05 14.20
C GLN A 339 11.40 -27.45 13.39
N SER A 340 12.59 -27.96 13.62
CA SER A 340 13.79 -27.52 12.91
C SER A 340 13.92 -28.15 11.52
N PHE A 341 14.59 -27.44 10.65
CA PHE A 341 15.06 -27.88 9.35
C PHE A 341 16.59 -27.79 9.30
N PRO A 342 17.27 -28.68 8.56
CA PRO A 342 18.71 -28.56 8.37
C PRO A 342 19.08 -27.25 7.68
N ALA A 343 20.29 -26.78 7.91
CA ALA A 343 20.85 -25.62 7.22
C ALA A 343 20.79 -25.80 5.71
N ASP A 344 20.56 -24.70 5.00
CA ASP A 344 20.32 -24.68 3.55
C ASP A 344 19.10 -25.51 3.10
N SER A 345 18.12 -25.59 3.96
CA SER A 345 16.84 -26.28 3.66
C SER A 345 16.03 -25.53 2.60
N VAL A 346 14.99 -26.21 2.14
CA VAL A 346 14.01 -25.66 1.18
C VAL A 346 13.27 -24.43 1.69
N LEU A 347 13.26 -24.16 3.01
CA LEU A 347 12.62 -22.96 3.57
C LEU A 347 13.36 -21.68 3.20
N THR A 348 14.69 -21.76 3.11
CA THR A 348 15.56 -20.62 2.83
C THR A 348 16.15 -20.64 1.43
N GLN A 349 16.13 -21.79 0.73
CA GLN A 349 16.53 -21.87 -0.67
C GLN A 349 15.39 -21.43 -1.60
N TYR A 350 15.68 -20.50 -2.49
CA TYR A 350 14.75 -19.96 -3.50
C TYR A 350 14.55 -20.85 -4.72
N SER A 351 14.57 -22.12 -4.53
CA SER A 351 14.18 -23.05 -5.56
C SER A 351 12.69 -23.32 -5.45
N ASP A 352 11.98 -23.16 -6.53
CA ASP A 352 10.65 -23.67 -6.80
C ASP A 352 9.77 -24.01 -5.57
N GLY A 353 8.71 -23.23 -5.32
CA GLY A 353 7.83 -23.45 -4.16
C GLY A 353 7.15 -24.82 -4.11
N THR A 354 7.22 -25.64 -5.17
CA THR A 354 6.85 -27.05 -5.19
C THR A 354 7.79 -27.88 -4.33
N LYS A 355 9.09 -27.65 -4.37
CA LYS A 355 10.05 -28.39 -3.53
C LYS A 355 9.89 -28.07 -2.05
N ALA A 356 9.53 -26.81 -1.73
CA ALA A 356 9.26 -26.44 -0.34
C ALA A 356 8.04 -27.18 0.21
N ILE A 357 6.97 -27.37 -0.57
CA ILE A 357 5.80 -28.09 -0.11
C ILE A 357 6.08 -29.57 0.10
N ASP A 358 6.90 -30.21 -0.74
CA ASP A 358 7.24 -31.61 -0.61
C ASP A 358 8.00 -31.91 0.69
N ALA A 359 8.83 -30.98 1.17
CA ALA A 359 9.52 -31.11 2.46
C ALA A 359 8.63 -30.77 3.65
N VAL A 360 7.74 -29.78 3.50
CA VAL A 360 6.90 -29.26 4.60
C VAL A 360 5.63 -30.11 4.79
N ALA A 361 5.03 -30.63 3.70
CA ALA A 361 3.76 -31.32 3.75
C ALA A 361 3.75 -32.56 4.69
N PRO A 362 4.75 -33.45 4.70
CA PRO A 362 4.76 -34.59 5.61
C PRO A 362 4.76 -34.18 7.09
N ILE A 363 5.48 -33.11 7.42
CA ILE A 363 5.52 -32.55 8.79
C ILE A 363 4.16 -31.98 9.15
N VAL A 364 3.58 -31.16 8.28
CA VAL A 364 2.23 -30.60 8.47
C VAL A 364 1.20 -31.70 8.66
N ASP A 365 1.22 -32.75 7.82
CA ASP A 365 0.29 -33.86 7.86
C ASP A 365 0.41 -34.65 9.21
N SER A 366 1.62 -34.75 9.79
CA SER A 366 1.81 -35.43 11.08
C SER A 366 1.14 -34.70 12.26
N TYR A 367 0.95 -33.37 12.14
CA TYR A 367 0.28 -32.56 13.16
C TYR A 367 -1.20 -32.31 12.87
N GLN A 368 -1.68 -32.61 11.67
CA GLN A 368 -3.11 -32.48 11.33
C GLN A 368 -3.92 -33.60 12.03
N GLN A 369 -4.94 -33.20 12.79
CA GLN A 369 -5.86 -34.11 13.46
C GLN A 369 -7.29 -33.56 13.39
N PRO A 370 -8.32 -34.40 13.41
CA PRO A 370 -9.70 -33.96 13.53
C PRO A 370 -9.90 -33.07 14.77
N GLY A 371 -10.60 -31.94 14.62
CA GLY A 371 -10.82 -30.98 15.70
C GLY A 371 -9.65 -30.05 16.03
N ARG A 372 -8.55 -30.12 15.26
CA ARG A 372 -7.39 -29.26 15.41
C ARG A 372 -7.33 -28.23 14.30
N ASN A 373 -7.15 -26.95 14.67
CA ASN A 373 -6.85 -25.86 13.75
C ASN A 373 -5.32 -25.66 13.70
N LEU A 374 -4.68 -26.19 12.67
CA LEU A 374 -3.24 -26.08 12.49
C LEU A 374 -2.87 -24.73 11.86
N LEU A 375 -2.01 -23.99 12.56
CA LEU A 375 -1.53 -22.67 12.20
C LEU A 375 -0.01 -22.73 12.02
N VAL A 376 0.53 -22.31 10.90
CA VAL A 376 1.96 -22.44 10.61
C VAL A 376 2.65 -21.08 10.59
N ILE A 377 3.76 -20.95 11.29
CA ILE A 377 4.74 -19.87 11.12
C ILE A 377 5.97 -20.48 10.44
N ALA A 378 6.26 -20.11 9.21
CA ALA A 378 7.41 -20.62 8.49
C ALA A 378 8.49 -19.57 8.33
N GLU A 379 9.75 -19.98 8.52
CA GLU A 379 10.88 -19.14 8.17
C GLU A 379 10.95 -18.87 6.68
N THR A 380 11.49 -17.72 6.32
CA THR A 380 11.72 -17.35 4.93
C THR A 380 12.85 -16.33 4.81
N LEU A 381 13.53 -16.32 3.69
CA LEU A 381 14.54 -15.31 3.39
C LEU A 381 13.94 -13.93 3.11
N SER A 382 14.79 -12.91 3.12
CA SER A 382 14.39 -11.56 2.75
C SER A 382 14.00 -11.47 1.27
N GLY A 383 13.00 -10.62 0.97
CA GLY A 383 12.58 -10.38 -0.40
C GLY A 383 13.68 -9.81 -1.31
N ASP A 384 14.74 -9.25 -0.73
CA ASP A 384 15.89 -8.74 -1.48
C ASP A 384 16.79 -9.89 -1.95
N LEU A 385 16.99 -10.91 -1.12
CA LEU A 385 17.71 -12.14 -1.49
C LEU A 385 16.96 -12.96 -2.56
N VAL A 386 15.61 -12.98 -2.52
CA VAL A 386 14.79 -13.61 -3.59
C VAL A 386 15.11 -13.02 -4.95
N ARG A 387 15.24 -11.71 -5.03
CA ARG A 387 15.49 -11.00 -6.29
C ARG A 387 16.93 -11.22 -6.79
N GLU A 388 17.88 -11.41 -5.89
CA GLU A 388 19.28 -11.67 -6.23
C GLU A 388 19.50 -13.07 -6.78
N GLY A 389 18.76 -14.07 -6.30
CA GLY A 389 18.90 -15.47 -6.73
C GLY A 389 18.08 -15.89 -7.97
N GLY A 390 16.95 -15.23 -8.24
CA GLY A 390 15.94 -15.70 -9.20
C GLY A 390 15.73 -14.87 -10.47
N GLY A 391 16.33 -13.69 -10.58
CA GLY A 391 16.04 -12.77 -11.68
C GLY A 391 14.63 -12.17 -11.66
N ASN A 392 14.26 -11.37 -12.68
CA ASN A 392 12.97 -10.65 -12.75
C ASN A 392 11.71 -11.52 -12.81
N ASN A 393 11.85 -12.84 -12.99
CA ASN A 393 10.74 -13.79 -13.10
C ASN A 393 10.57 -14.69 -11.87
N ALA A 394 11.34 -14.48 -10.80
CA ALA A 394 11.22 -15.32 -9.60
C ALA A 394 9.85 -15.10 -8.94
N VAL A 395 9.07 -16.16 -8.90
CA VAL A 395 7.81 -16.18 -8.14
C VAL A 395 8.16 -16.20 -6.65
N ASP A 396 7.52 -15.36 -5.85
CA ASP A 396 7.72 -15.33 -4.40
C ASP A 396 7.31 -16.69 -3.79
N PRO A 397 8.27 -17.50 -3.27
CA PRO A 397 7.99 -18.84 -2.78
C PRO A 397 7.01 -18.85 -1.61
N LYS A 398 6.90 -17.75 -0.85
CA LYS A 398 5.91 -17.61 0.23
C LYS A 398 4.49 -17.78 -0.28
N LYS A 399 4.18 -17.19 -1.43
CA LYS A 399 2.82 -17.25 -1.99
C LYS A 399 2.48 -18.65 -2.47
N GLN A 400 3.44 -19.34 -3.06
CA GLN A 400 3.26 -20.73 -3.49
C GLN A 400 3.07 -21.66 -2.30
N LEU A 401 3.97 -21.58 -1.30
CA LEU A 401 3.85 -22.38 -0.09
C LEU A 401 2.55 -22.11 0.66
N ARG A 402 2.17 -20.82 0.82
CA ARG A 402 0.88 -20.44 1.42
C ARG A 402 -0.31 -21.07 0.68
N ALA A 403 -0.32 -20.98 -0.65
CA ALA A 403 -1.41 -21.54 -1.45
C ALA A 403 -1.51 -23.08 -1.34
N GLN A 404 -0.37 -23.77 -1.34
CA GLN A 404 -0.35 -25.22 -1.19
C GLN A 404 -0.80 -25.67 0.21
N LEU A 405 -0.33 -24.99 1.27
CA LEU A 405 -0.77 -25.25 2.64
C LEU A 405 -2.25 -24.88 2.84
N ALA A 406 -2.72 -23.83 2.20
CA ALA A 406 -4.12 -23.45 2.22
C ALA A 406 -5.03 -24.52 1.58
N LYS A 407 -4.59 -25.24 0.54
CA LYS A 407 -5.31 -26.42 -0.02
C LYS A 407 -5.48 -27.53 1.00
N LYS A 408 -4.55 -27.64 1.96
CA LYS A 408 -4.63 -28.57 3.09
C LYS A 408 -5.42 -28.02 4.29
N GLY A 409 -6.01 -26.83 4.18
CA GLY A 409 -6.77 -26.18 5.24
C GLY A 409 -5.88 -25.50 6.31
N VAL A 410 -4.62 -25.23 6.01
CA VAL A 410 -3.64 -24.67 6.94
C VAL A 410 -3.38 -23.20 6.67
N LEU A 411 -3.55 -22.37 7.69
CA LEU A 411 -3.16 -20.95 7.64
C LEU A 411 -1.67 -20.80 7.88
N THR A 412 -1.03 -19.95 7.08
CA THR A 412 0.42 -19.79 7.12
C THR A 412 0.81 -18.33 7.23
N GLN A 413 1.73 -18.02 8.14
CA GLN A 413 2.42 -16.75 8.25
C GLN A 413 3.93 -16.96 8.10
N PHE A 414 4.64 -15.90 7.68
CA PHE A 414 6.07 -16.00 7.43
C PHE A 414 6.86 -15.03 8.31
N ILE A 415 7.99 -15.49 8.81
CA ILE A 415 8.97 -14.68 9.51
C ILE A 415 10.31 -14.75 8.78
N GLN A 416 10.91 -13.58 8.55
CA GLN A 416 12.16 -13.47 7.84
C GLN A 416 13.32 -13.68 8.81
N SER A 417 14.28 -14.55 8.43
CA SER A 417 15.56 -14.64 9.12
C SER A 417 16.36 -13.33 9.00
N LYS A 418 17.15 -13.02 10.02
CA LYS A 418 18.10 -11.90 10.01
C LYS A 418 19.44 -12.37 9.49
N ASP A 419 20.18 -11.47 8.83
CA ASP A 419 21.56 -11.73 8.43
C ASP A 419 22.46 -11.95 9.65
N ALA A 420 23.55 -12.71 9.48
CA ALA A 420 24.44 -13.08 10.59
C ALA A 420 25.01 -11.86 11.34
N VAL A 421 25.25 -10.75 10.63
CA VAL A 421 25.74 -9.48 11.20
C VAL A 421 24.70 -8.82 12.13
N ASP A 422 23.41 -9.01 11.85
CA ASP A 422 22.34 -8.44 12.67
C ASP A 422 22.00 -9.30 13.90
N ARG A 423 22.58 -10.50 14.03
CA ARG A 423 22.28 -11.42 15.15
C ARG A 423 22.93 -11.01 16.45
N GLU A 424 24.12 -10.41 16.38
CA GLU A 424 24.83 -9.92 17.57
C GLU A 424 24.14 -8.70 18.22
N GLU A 425 23.35 -7.93 17.43
CA GLU A 425 22.57 -6.78 17.91
C GLU A 425 21.17 -7.14 18.43
N LEU A 426 20.81 -8.43 18.49
CA LEU A 426 19.44 -8.89 18.75
C LEU A 426 18.94 -8.66 20.19
N SER A 427 19.81 -8.46 21.15
CA SER A 427 19.42 -8.41 22.57
C SER A 427 18.62 -7.16 22.97
N ASP A 428 18.75 -6.05 22.24
CA ASP A 428 18.15 -4.75 22.60
C ASP A 428 17.03 -4.22 21.68
N GLU A 429 16.77 -4.87 20.54
CA GLU A 429 15.71 -4.45 19.63
C GLU A 429 14.35 -5.08 19.96
N PRO A 430 13.27 -4.29 20.02
CA PRO A 430 11.94 -4.83 20.21
C PRO A 430 11.58 -5.87 19.13
N ASN A 431 11.14 -7.05 19.53
CA ASN A 431 10.78 -8.16 18.65
C ASN A 431 9.44 -7.92 17.92
N TYR A 432 9.37 -6.90 17.06
CA TYR A 432 8.16 -6.57 16.29
C TYR A 432 7.79 -7.64 15.27
N ALA A 433 8.77 -8.30 14.65
CA ALA A 433 8.51 -9.27 13.59
C ALA A 433 7.86 -10.54 14.15
N GLY A 434 8.40 -11.10 15.25
CA GLY A 434 7.81 -12.25 15.93
C GLY A 434 6.38 -11.96 16.41
N LYS A 435 6.19 -10.86 17.15
CA LYS A 435 4.86 -10.47 17.65
C LYS A 435 3.83 -10.29 16.53
N ARG A 436 4.21 -9.63 15.43
CA ARG A 436 3.31 -9.44 14.28
C ARG A 436 2.96 -10.77 13.62
N SER A 437 3.94 -11.65 13.39
CA SER A 437 3.68 -12.93 12.77
C SER A 437 2.68 -13.77 13.58
N VAL A 438 2.86 -13.81 14.91
CA VAL A 438 1.94 -14.49 15.82
C VAL A 438 0.54 -13.86 15.78
N TRP A 439 0.43 -12.53 15.96
CA TRP A 439 -0.86 -11.85 15.96
C TRP A 439 -1.57 -11.91 14.60
N ASP A 440 -0.84 -11.79 13.49
CA ASP A 440 -1.46 -11.85 12.15
C ASP A 440 -1.98 -13.25 11.86
N LEU A 441 -1.27 -14.28 12.34
CA LEU A 441 -1.74 -15.66 12.24
C LEU A 441 -3.02 -15.89 13.05
N MET A 442 -3.05 -15.41 14.31
CA MET A 442 -4.22 -15.54 15.18
C MET A 442 -5.44 -14.79 14.59
N ARG A 443 -5.24 -13.56 14.13
CA ARG A 443 -6.31 -12.77 13.45
C ARG A 443 -6.81 -13.45 12.19
N GLY A 444 -5.89 -14.01 11.39
CA GLY A 444 -6.25 -14.80 10.20
C GLY A 444 -7.06 -16.04 10.55
N ALA A 445 -6.80 -16.65 11.71
CA ALA A 445 -7.58 -17.78 12.22
C ALA A 445 -8.92 -17.37 12.84
N GLY A 446 -9.20 -16.08 12.99
CA GLY A 446 -10.41 -15.60 13.64
C GLY A 446 -10.36 -15.59 15.17
N LEU A 447 -9.18 -15.68 15.73
CA LEU A 447 -8.95 -15.71 17.18
C LEU A 447 -8.71 -14.28 17.69
N PHE A 448 -9.72 -13.72 18.35
CA PHE A 448 -9.72 -12.36 18.88
C PHE A 448 -10.00 -12.36 20.36
N PRO A 449 -9.06 -11.94 21.22
CA PRO A 449 -9.26 -11.93 22.68
C PRO A 449 -10.25 -10.84 23.13
N VAL A 450 -10.39 -9.78 22.35
CA VAL A 450 -11.20 -8.63 22.70
C VAL A 450 -12.23 -8.33 21.59
N PRO A 451 -13.52 -8.14 21.92
CA PRO A 451 -14.54 -7.73 20.95
C PRO A 451 -14.29 -6.31 20.44
N LEU A 452 -14.85 -5.96 19.30
CA LEU A 452 -14.82 -4.57 18.81
C LEU A 452 -15.72 -3.68 19.66
N SER A 453 -15.29 -2.43 19.88
CA SER A 453 -16.10 -1.44 20.58
C SER A 453 -17.18 -0.86 19.67
N VAL A 454 -18.36 -0.56 20.25
CA VAL A 454 -19.52 0.09 19.59
C VAL A 454 -19.63 1.59 19.85
N ARG A 455 -18.58 2.21 20.31
CA ARG A 455 -18.62 3.66 20.61
C ARG A 455 -18.89 4.49 19.36
N ASN A 456 -19.51 5.63 19.56
CA ASN A 456 -19.85 6.63 18.55
C ASN A 456 -20.94 6.22 17.54
N VAL A 457 -21.58 5.07 17.71
CA VAL A 457 -22.79 4.71 16.94
C VAL A 457 -23.99 4.69 17.88
N LYS A 458 -24.92 5.60 17.67
CA LYS A 458 -26.21 5.58 18.36
C LYS A 458 -27.12 4.59 17.64
N SER A 459 -27.23 3.41 18.19
CA SER A 459 -28.15 2.36 17.72
C SER A 459 -28.66 1.57 18.90
N ASN A 460 -29.92 1.15 18.85
CA ASN A 460 -30.52 0.29 19.88
C ASN A 460 -29.91 -1.11 19.88
N GLU A 461 -29.34 -1.53 18.77
CA GLU A 461 -28.64 -2.80 18.60
C GLU A 461 -27.23 -2.59 18.03
N PRO A 462 -26.25 -3.41 18.43
CA PRO A 462 -24.93 -3.38 17.82
C PRO A 462 -25.00 -3.61 16.31
N PRO A 463 -24.37 -2.76 15.49
CA PRO A 463 -24.42 -2.92 14.05
C PRO A 463 -23.64 -4.15 13.59
N CYS A 464 -24.11 -4.80 12.53
CA CYS A 464 -23.32 -5.76 11.77
C CYS A 464 -22.37 -4.98 10.87
N LEU A 465 -21.07 -5.13 11.08
CA LEU A 465 -20.02 -4.46 10.33
C LEU A 465 -19.54 -5.34 9.18
N ILE A 466 -19.51 -4.81 7.97
CA ILE A 466 -19.14 -5.54 6.76
C ILE A 466 -17.98 -4.81 6.09
N GLY A 467 -16.89 -5.50 5.79
CA GLY A 467 -15.80 -5.02 4.96
C GLY A 467 -15.88 -5.65 3.57
N ALA A 468 -15.96 -4.83 2.54
CA ALA A 468 -15.91 -5.24 1.14
C ALA A 468 -14.65 -4.66 0.48
N TYR A 469 -13.61 -5.47 0.36
CA TYR A 469 -12.36 -5.07 -0.27
C TYR A 469 -12.28 -5.60 -1.69
N CYS A 470 -12.28 -4.68 -2.65
CA CYS A 470 -12.10 -4.97 -4.06
C CYS A 470 -10.66 -4.65 -4.45
N SER A 471 -9.92 -5.63 -4.94
CA SER A 471 -8.58 -5.43 -5.49
C SER A 471 -8.60 -5.49 -7.01
N LYS A 472 -7.74 -4.68 -7.66
CA LYS A 472 -7.56 -4.65 -9.12
C LYS A 472 -6.20 -5.25 -9.47
N ARG A 473 -6.18 -6.15 -10.46
CA ARG A 473 -4.98 -6.61 -11.13
C ARG A 473 -4.89 -5.97 -12.51
N ASN A 474 -3.80 -5.29 -12.80
CA ASN A 474 -3.56 -4.76 -14.13
C ASN A 474 -3.16 -5.88 -15.10
N ALA A 475 -3.49 -5.72 -16.38
CA ALA A 475 -3.04 -6.63 -17.42
C ALA A 475 -1.50 -6.64 -17.51
N ASN A 476 -0.95 -7.80 -17.77
CA ASN A 476 0.45 -8.00 -18.14
C ASN A 476 0.55 -9.07 -19.24
N ARG A 477 1.77 -9.48 -19.62
CA ARG A 477 1.97 -10.48 -20.69
C ARG A 477 1.34 -11.85 -20.37
N GLN A 478 1.10 -12.17 -19.10
CA GLN A 478 0.63 -13.47 -18.65
C GLN A 478 -0.86 -13.48 -18.25
N HIS A 479 -1.42 -12.31 -17.90
CA HIS A 479 -2.77 -12.21 -17.33
C HIS A 479 -3.52 -11.00 -17.87
N SER A 480 -4.82 -11.16 -18.12
CA SER A 480 -5.74 -10.06 -18.35
C SER A 480 -5.96 -9.23 -17.07
N SER A 481 -6.40 -8.00 -17.23
CA SER A 481 -6.88 -7.20 -16.09
C SER A 481 -8.07 -7.88 -15.42
N GLY A 482 -8.23 -7.66 -14.12
CA GLY A 482 -9.37 -8.24 -13.40
C GLY A 482 -9.51 -7.70 -12.00
N TYR A 483 -10.63 -8.07 -11.39
CA TYR A 483 -10.98 -7.69 -10.03
C TYR A 483 -11.17 -8.93 -9.16
N ASP A 484 -10.80 -8.83 -7.89
CA ASP A 484 -11.11 -9.81 -6.86
C ASP A 484 -11.83 -9.11 -5.70
N LEU A 485 -12.75 -9.82 -5.05
CA LEU A 485 -13.58 -9.30 -3.97
C LEU A 485 -13.48 -10.21 -2.74
N VAL A 486 -13.13 -9.63 -1.61
CA VAL A 486 -13.16 -10.27 -0.30
C VAL A 486 -14.18 -9.58 0.58
N LEU A 487 -15.08 -10.36 1.19
CA LEU A 487 -16.07 -9.88 2.16
C LEU A 487 -15.75 -10.46 3.54
N VAL A 488 -15.77 -9.59 4.55
CA VAL A 488 -15.64 -9.96 5.96
C VAL A 488 -16.78 -9.33 6.74
N ALA A 489 -17.40 -10.05 7.66
CA ALA A 489 -18.47 -9.53 8.52
C ALA A 489 -18.24 -9.88 9.98
N THR A 490 -18.71 -8.99 10.88
CA THR A 490 -18.67 -9.21 12.33
C THR A 490 -19.72 -8.37 13.03
N LYS A 491 -20.11 -8.79 14.23
CA LYS A 491 -20.80 -7.94 15.20
C LYS A 491 -19.82 -7.55 16.32
N PRO A 492 -19.75 -6.27 16.69
CA PRO A 492 -18.81 -5.81 17.71
C PRO A 492 -18.92 -6.53 19.06
N ALA A 493 -20.14 -6.85 19.49
CA ALA A 493 -20.37 -7.58 20.75
C ALA A 493 -19.95 -9.05 20.68
N GLU A 494 -19.81 -9.59 19.49
CA GLU A 494 -19.40 -10.98 19.25
C GLU A 494 -17.90 -11.01 18.86
N LYS A 495 -17.14 -11.94 19.40
CA LYS A 495 -15.74 -12.16 18.99
C LYS A 495 -15.64 -12.87 17.63
N ARG A 496 -16.78 -13.13 16.99
CA ARG A 496 -16.89 -13.91 15.76
C ARG A 496 -16.73 -13.06 14.52
N PHE A 497 -15.79 -13.45 13.67
CA PHE A 497 -15.59 -12.88 12.34
C PHE A 497 -15.88 -13.94 11.28
N LEU A 498 -16.67 -13.55 10.29
CA LEU A 498 -17.02 -14.37 9.14
C LEU A 498 -16.37 -13.81 7.87
N ALA A 499 -16.01 -14.67 6.93
CA ALA A 499 -15.68 -14.26 5.57
C ALA A 499 -16.50 -15.08 4.55
N TYR A 500 -16.73 -14.47 3.39
CA TYR A 500 -17.61 -15.04 2.36
C TYR A 500 -16.80 -15.79 1.31
N ASP A 501 -17.00 -17.09 1.23
CA ASP A 501 -16.48 -17.90 0.13
C ASP A 501 -17.59 -18.25 -0.87
N HIS A 502 -17.57 -17.60 -2.02
CA HIS A 502 -18.59 -17.77 -3.06
C HIS A 502 -18.38 -18.99 -3.95
N ARG A 503 -17.24 -19.67 -3.86
CA ARG A 503 -16.86 -20.75 -4.79
C ARG A 503 -17.40 -22.12 -4.37
N LYS A 504 -17.34 -22.40 -3.10
CA LYS A 504 -17.72 -23.72 -2.56
C LYS A 504 -19.22 -23.85 -2.24
N GLY A 505 -20.00 -22.81 -2.46
CA GLY A 505 -21.42 -22.80 -2.11
C GLY A 505 -21.69 -22.70 -0.60
N ASP A 506 -20.65 -22.76 0.23
CA ASP A 506 -20.74 -22.74 1.69
C ASP A 506 -21.08 -21.35 2.25
N GLY A 507 -20.92 -20.30 1.44
CA GLY A 507 -21.30 -18.93 1.80
C GLY A 507 -20.42 -18.32 2.89
N TRP A 508 -21.06 -17.77 3.94
CA TRP A 508 -20.35 -17.17 5.07
C TRP A 508 -19.88 -18.25 6.04
N GLN A 509 -18.56 -18.24 6.31
CA GLN A 509 -17.88 -19.18 7.18
C GLN A 509 -17.03 -18.45 8.20
N PRO A 510 -16.60 -19.09 9.30
CA PRO A 510 -15.56 -18.56 10.17
C PRO A 510 -14.35 -18.12 9.35
N ILE A 511 -13.80 -16.94 9.70
CA ILE A 511 -12.79 -16.26 8.87
C ILE A 511 -11.57 -17.15 8.59
N GLY A 512 -11.13 -17.96 9.56
CA GLY A 512 -9.99 -18.87 9.39
C GLY A 512 -10.23 -19.90 8.27
N ARG A 513 -11.40 -20.54 8.27
CA ARG A 513 -11.78 -21.54 7.26
C ARG A 513 -11.96 -20.89 5.88
N ALA A 514 -12.65 -19.74 5.83
CA ALA A 514 -12.81 -19.02 4.58
C ALA A 514 -11.47 -18.53 4.02
N THR A 515 -10.55 -18.05 4.87
CA THR A 515 -9.23 -17.55 4.45
C THR A 515 -8.40 -18.64 3.78
N THR A 516 -8.36 -19.86 4.34
CA THR A 516 -7.66 -20.97 3.69
C THR A 516 -8.26 -21.31 2.32
N SER A 517 -9.58 -21.39 2.22
CA SER A 517 -10.25 -21.58 0.93
C SER A 517 -9.92 -20.45 -0.05
N LEU A 518 -9.98 -19.21 0.40
CA LEU A 518 -9.70 -18.04 -0.43
C LEU A 518 -8.23 -17.98 -0.89
N HIS A 519 -7.27 -18.47 -0.12
CA HIS A 519 -5.86 -18.51 -0.48
C HIS A 519 -5.46 -19.68 -1.39
N SER A 520 -6.31 -20.70 -1.52
CA SER A 520 -5.98 -21.92 -2.26
C SER A 520 -5.93 -21.74 -3.78
N GLU A 521 -6.66 -20.75 -4.34
CA GLU A 521 -6.81 -20.55 -5.79
C GLU A 521 -6.95 -19.07 -6.18
N SER A 522 -6.58 -18.71 -7.42
CA SER A 522 -6.77 -17.36 -7.97
C SER A 522 -8.24 -17.08 -8.31
N ARG A 523 -8.74 -15.85 -8.07
CA ARG A 523 -10.16 -15.47 -8.17
C ARG A 523 -10.44 -14.26 -9.03
N PHE A 524 -9.43 -13.70 -9.70
CA PHE A 524 -9.62 -12.49 -10.49
C PHE A 524 -10.58 -12.72 -11.67
N SER A 525 -11.53 -11.80 -11.84
CA SER A 525 -12.47 -11.77 -12.95
C SER A 525 -12.42 -10.40 -13.64
N SER A 526 -12.45 -10.39 -14.96
CA SER A 526 -12.62 -9.17 -15.76
C SER A 526 -14.07 -8.70 -15.83
N ASP A 527 -15.01 -9.55 -15.46
CA ASP A 527 -16.45 -9.31 -15.50
C ASP A 527 -16.89 -8.56 -14.22
N HIS A 528 -17.22 -7.28 -14.36
CA HIS A 528 -17.68 -6.42 -13.27
C HIS A 528 -19.04 -6.86 -12.73
N ASP A 529 -19.96 -7.29 -13.61
CA ASP A 529 -21.29 -7.73 -13.22
C ASP A 529 -21.22 -9.00 -12.39
N LYS A 530 -20.32 -9.92 -12.74
CA LYS A 530 -20.04 -11.11 -11.94
C LYS A 530 -19.59 -10.76 -10.53
N ILE A 531 -18.67 -9.82 -10.38
CA ILE A 531 -18.19 -9.36 -9.06
C ILE A 531 -19.32 -8.66 -8.30
N GLY A 532 -20.12 -7.81 -8.96
CA GLY A 532 -21.30 -7.18 -8.38
C GLY A 532 -22.34 -8.19 -7.88
N ASN A 533 -22.57 -9.26 -8.65
CA ASN A 533 -23.48 -10.35 -8.27
C ASN A 533 -22.96 -11.16 -7.08
N ILE A 534 -21.65 -11.41 -6.98
CA ILE A 534 -21.01 -12.05 -5.82
C ILE A 534 -21.24 -11.19 -4.57
N LEU A 535 -20.98 -9.89 -4.65
CA LEU A 535 -21.21 -8.96 -3.54
C LEU A 535 -22.67 -8.97 -3.10
N ALA A 536 -23.60 -8.81 -4.03
CA ALA A 536 -25.03 -8.81 -3.74
C ALA A 536 -25.51 -10.15 -3.15
N SER A 537 -24.99 -11.28 -3.63
CA SER A 537 -25.30 -12.60 -3.10
C SER A 537 -24.79 -12.78 -1.68
N GLY A 538 -23.52 -12.38 -1.42
CA GLY A 538 -22.94 -12.41 -0.08
C GLY A 538 -23.78 -11.61 0.93
N LEU A 539 -24.21 -10.41 0.56
CA LEU A 539 -25.04 -9.57 1.42
C LEU A 539 -26.43 -10.19 1.68
N ARG A 540 -27.08 -10.76 0.65
CA ARG A 540 -28.35 -11.46 0.83
C ARG A 540 -28.24 -12.66 1.79
N GLN A 541 -27.16 -13.43 1.69
CA GLN A 541 -26.91 -14.55 2.58
C GLN A 541 -26.59 -14.08 4.01
N LEU A 542 -25.79 -13.01 4.15
CA LEU A 542 -25.47 -12.45 5.47
C LEU A 542 -26.71 -12.03 6.23
N LYS A 543 -27.67 -11.38 5.56
CA LYS A 543 -28.95 -10.98 6.15
C LYS A 543 -29.72 -12.14 6.79
N ARG A 544 -29.53 -13.36 6.30
CA ARG A 544 -30.16 -14.57 6.86
C ARG A 544 -29.43 -15.10 8.10
N GLN A 545 -28.13 -14.79 8.24
CA GLN A 545 -27.28 -15.32 9.31
C GLN A 545 -27.07 -14.34 10.45
N MET A 546 -27.05 -13.05 10.15
CA MET A 546 -26.79 -11.98 11.13
C MET A 546 -27.87 -10.89 11.01
N SER A 547 -28.63 -10.67 12.05
CA SER A 547 -29.62 -9.58 12.17
C SER A 547 -28.98 -8.30 12.70
N GLY A 548 -29.64 -7.17 12.51
CA GLY A 548 -29.30 -5.87 13.07
C GLY A 548 -29.15 -4.79 12.01
N PRO A 549 -28.85 -3.54 12.39
CA PRO A 549 -28.47 -2.51 11.45
C PRO A 549 -27.11 -2.84 10.82
N TYR A 550 -26.95 -2.54 9.53
CA TYR A 550 -25.74 -2.92 8.78
C TYR A 550 -24.92 -1.70 8.40
N ILE A 551 -23.59 -1.82 8.52
CA ILE A 551 -22.63 -0.82 8.02
C ILE A 551 -21.63 -1.53 7.09
N LEU A 552 -21.66 -1.20 5.81
CA LEU A 552 -20.73 -1.69 4.80
C LEU A 552 -19.57 -0.68 4.62
N PHE A 553 -18.36 -1.12 4.87
CA PHE A 553 -17.13 -0.39 4.55
C PHE A 553 -16.55 -0.93 3.25
N GLY A 554 -16.39 -0.07 2.24
CA GLY A 554 -15.77 -0.40 0.97
C GLY A 554 -14.48 0.41 0.71
N ASN A 555 -13.56 -0.13 -0.06
CA ASN A 555 -12.41 0.64 -0.53
C ASN A 555 -12.74 1.39 -1.83
N GLN A 556 -11.84 2.28 -2.27
CA GLN A 556 -12.03 3.08 -3.50
C GLN A 556 -12.31 2.23 -4.74
N THR A 557 -11.63 1.09 -4.89
CA THR A 557 -11.78 0.23 -6.08
C THR A 557 -13.20 -0.34 -6.22
N LEU A 558 -13.96 -0.40 -5.12
CA LEU A 558 -15.36 -0.84 -5.15
C LEU A 558 -16.23 0.05 -6.05
N SER A 559 -15.85 1.32 -6.27
CA SER A 559 -16.55 2.21 -7.20
C SER A 559 -16.56 1.73 -8.66
N HIS A 560 -15.62 0.88 -9.05
CA HIS A 560 -15.64 0.25 -10.37
C HIS A 560 -16.71 -0.85 -10.50
N ILE A 561 -17.19 -1.38 -9.39
CA ILE A 561 -18.21 -2.42 -9.32
C ILE A 561 -19.57 -1.80 -9.03
N TRP A 562 -19.63 -0.87 -8.10
CA TRP A 562 -20.82 -0.13 -7.71
C TRP A 562 -20.59 1.37 -7.84
N ASN A 563 -21.04 1.95 -8.95
CA ASN A 563 -20.80 3.35 -9.31
C ASN A 563 -21.30 4.35 -8.25
N PHE A 564 -22.35 3.99 -7.49
CA PHE A 564 -22.90 4.89 -6.47
C PHE A 564 -21.92 5.18 -5.31
N VAL A 565 -20.90 4.35 -5.10
CA VAL A 565 -19.81 4.64 -4.14
C VAL A 565 -18.67 5.45 -4.76
N GLY A 566 -18.77 5.84 -6.03
CA GLY A 566 -17.87 6.78 -6.69
C GLY A 566 -18.14 8.23 -6.27
N ASP A 567 -17.19 9.14 -6.45
CA ASP A 567 -17.28 10.54 -5.99
C ASP A 567 -18.47 11.31 -6.60
N LYS A 568 -18.99 10.85 -7.73
CA LYS A 568 -20.23 11.33 -8.34
C LYS A 568 -21.38 10.37 -8.03
N ASN A 569 -21.75 10.32 -6.77
CA ASN A 569 -22.80 9.43 -6.28
C ASN A 569 -24.15 9.69 -6.96
N SER A 570 -24.86 8.64 -7.30
CA SER A 570 -26.23 8.66 -7.78
C SER A 570 -27.07 7.68 -7.00
N ASP A 571 -28.07 8.17 -6.27
CA ASP A 571 -29.02 7.35 -5.50
C ASP A 571 -29.78 6.37 -6.38
N ALA A 572 -30.00 6.70 -7.65
CA ALA A 572 -30.66 5.83 -8.63
C ALA A 572 -29.89 4.51 -8.87
N SER A 573 -28.58 4.51 -8.62
CA SER A 573 -27.73 3.33 -8.81
C SER A 573 -27.51 2.46 -7.58
N VAL A 574 -28.12 2.82 -6.43
CA VAL A 574 -27.99 2.03 -5.19
C VAL A 574 -28.58 0.64 -5.40
N PRO A 575 -27.81 -0.44 -5.21
CA PRO A 575 -28.29 -1.81 -5.39
C PRO A 575 -29.44 -2.15 -4.47
N GLU A 576 -30.43 -2.87 -5.00
CA GLU A 576 -31.65 -3.23 -4.28
C GLU A 576 -31.39 -4.02 -2.98
N VAL A 577 -30.31 -4.82 -2.94
CA VAL A 577 -29.91 -5.56 -1.73
C VAL A 577 -29.62 -4.61 -0.56
N LEU A 578 -28.95 -3.48 -0.80
CA LEU A 578 -28.63 -2.48 0.22
C LEU A 578 -29.87 -1.70 0.68
N LYS A 579 -30.81 -1.45 -0.25
CA LYS A 579 -32.11 -0.84 0.10
C LYS A 579 -32.90 -1.76 1.03
N ARG A 580 -33.02 -3.05 0.68
CA ARG A 580 -33.72 -4.06 1.50
C ARG A 580 -33.07 -4.35 2.84
N MET A 581 -31.76 -4.20 2.94
CA MET A 581 -31.03 -4.33 4.20
C MET A 581 -31.10 -3.06 5.04
N ASN A 582 -31.52 -1.93 4.46
CA ASN A 582 -31.37 -0.60 5.03
C ASN A 582 -29.93 -0.33 5.53
N ALA A 583 -28.94 -0.78 4.73
CA ALA A 583 -27.54 -0.72 5.12
C ALA A 583 -26.96 0.69 4.90
N ALA A 584 -26.17 1.15 5.84
CA ALA A 584 -25.24 2.27 5.61
C ALA A 584 -24.05 1.81 4.75
N VAL A 585 -23.51 2.71 3.91
CA VAL A 585 -22.33 2.44 3.09
C VAL A 585 -21.32 3.55 3.26
N VAL A 586 -20.12 3.18 3.70
CA VAL A 586 -19.01 4.10 3.93
C VAL A 586 -17.82 3.67 3.07
N ARG A 587 -17.43 4.51 2.11
CA ARG A 587 -16.20 4.30 1.36
C ARG A 587 -15.01 4.81 2.17
N SER A 588 -13.98 3.99 2.28
CA SER A 588 -12.72 4.34 2.95
C SER A 588 -11.60 4.47 1.91
N ARG A 589 -10.93 5.62 1.91
CA ARG A 589 -9.76 5.91 1.09
C ARG A 589 -8.60 6.32 1.99
N SER A 590 -7.40 5.83 1.73
CA SER A 590 -6.19 6.17 2.49
C SER A 590 -5.24 7.03 1.65
N GLY A 591 -4.17 7.55 2.26
CA GLY A 591 -3.20 8.38 1.55
C GLY A 591 -2.52 7.72 0.34
N SER A 592 -2.50 6.38 0.26
CA SER A 592 -2.06 5.64 -0.92
C SER A 592 -3.12 5.59 -2.03
N ASP A 593 -4.37 5.94 -1.71
CA ASP A 593 -5.52 5.90 -2.60
C ASP A 593 -5.99 7.34 -2.94
N LEU A 594 -5.05 8.26 -3.17
CA LEU A 594 -5.29 9.65 -3.58
C LEU A 594 -6.14 10.47 -2.59
N VAL A 595 -5.89 10.33 -1.29
CA VAL A 595 -6.53 11.18 -0.28
C VAL A 595 -5.87 12.56 -0.27
N PRO A 596 -6.63 13.66 -0.38
CA PRO A 596 -6.10 15.01 -0.24
C PRO A 596 -5.44 15.15 1.14
N LYS A 597 -4.23 15.67 1.17
CA LYS A 597 -3.55 16.00 2.43
C LYS A 597 -3.73 17.48 2.72
N PRO A 598 -3.96 17.86 3.96
CA PRO A 598 -3.93 19.25 4.33
C PRO A 598 -2.57 19.84 3.93
N ALA A 599 -2.59 20.89 3.12
CA ALA A 599 -1.41 21.69 2.81
C ALA A 599 -1.37 22.86 3.76
N GLY A 600 -0.18 23.28 4.18
CA GLY A 600 0.00 24.49 4.96
C GLY A 600 -0.55 25.69 4.18
N ASN A 601 -1.53 26.38 4.70
CA ASN A 601 -2.13 27.56 4.11
C ASN A 601 -2.37 28.66 5.14
N GLY A 602 -1.32 29.11 5.80
CA GLY A 602 -1.37 30.16 6.81
C GLY A 602 -2.05 29.78 8.13
N LYS A 603 -3.10 28.95 8.09
CA LYS A 603 -3.75 28.41 9.31
C LYS A 603 -3.12 27.11 9.79
N TRP A 604 -2.49 26.36 8.88
CA TRP A 604 -1.70 25.17 9.22
C TRP A 604 -0.24 25.50 9.55
N GLU A 605 0.25 26.66 9.14
CA GLU A 605 1.52 27.25 9.62
C GLU A 605 1.44 27.60 11.11
N GLU A 606 0.24 27.93 11.60
CA GLU A 606 -0.05 28.04 13.04
C GLU A 606 -0.18 26.68 13.73
N LEU A 607 -0.32 25.59 12.98
CA LEU A 607 -0.05 24.25 13.48
C LEU A 607 1.48 24.00 13.50
N ASP A 608 2.19 24.99 14.03
CA ASP A 608 3.52 24.85 14.57
C ASP A 608 3.59 23.56 15.39
N GLU A 609 4.73 22.92 15.40
CA GLU A 609 5.12 21.70 16.11
C GLU A 609 4.47 21.43 17.45
N ARG A 610 3.93 22.46 18.05
CA ARG A 610 3.37 22.47 19.39
C ARG A 610 1.87 22.46 19.38
N THR A 611 1.23 22.55 18.19
CA THR A 611 -0.17 22.95 18.14
C THR A 611 -1.02 22.24 17.08
N LEU A 612 -0.88 20.92 16.95
CA LEU A 612 -2.12 20.18 16.75
C LEU A 612 -3.09 20.66 17.84
N PRO A 613 -4.30 21.12 17.49
CA PRO A 613 -5.21 21.69 18.47
C PRO A 613 -5.29 20.75 19.66
N LYS A 614 -5.01 21.24 20.85
CA LYS A 614 -5.03 20.40 22.04
C LYS A 614 -6.41 19.76 22.13
N PRO A 615 -6.50 18.45 22.08
CA PRO A 615 -7.80 17.80 22.17
C PRO A 615 -8.43 18.12 23.53
N PRO A 616 -9.77 18.25 23.61
CA PRO A 616 -10.46 18.30 24.88
C PRO A 616 -10.11 17.10 25.76
N GLN A 617 -10.27 17.22 27.07
CA GLN A 617 -10.02 16.12 28.00
C GLN A 617 -10.78 14.84 27.57
N GLY A 618 -10.14 13.69 27.62
CA GLY A 618 -10.69 12.41 27.20
C GLY A 618 -10.79 12.19 25.69
N LYS A 619 -10.25 13.11 24.86
CA LYS A 619 -10.20 12.98 23.41
C LYS A 619 -8.79 12.66 22.90
N ASP A 620 -8.73 11.96 21.74
CA ASP A 620 -7.47 11.67 21.05
C ASP A 620 -6.92 12.90 20.33
N THR A 621 -5.63 12.90 20.06
CA THR A 621 -4.96 13.93 19.24
C THR A 621 -5.41 13.91 17.77
N GLY A 622 -5.84 12.74 17.25
CA GLY A 622 -6.46 12.64 15.94
C GLY A 622 -7.83 13.27 15.91
N PHE A 623 -8.15 13.94 14.82
CA PHE A 623 -9.41 14.67 14.65
C PHE A 623 -10.03 14.42 13.28
N VAL A 624 -11.32 14.75 13.17
CA VAL A 624 -12.08 14.62 11.93
C VAL A 624 -12.43 16.01 11.41
N LEU A 625 -12.13 16.23 10.13
CA LEU A 625 -12.54 17.40 9.35
C LEU A 625 -13.74 17.02 8.48
N GLU A 626 -14.61 17.96 8.20
CA GLU A 626 -15.62 17.82 7.13
C GLU A 626 -14.99 18.09 5.77
N GLY A 627 -15.40 17.32 4.77
CA GLY A 627 -15.06 17.53 3.37
C GLY A 627 -15.98 18.56 2.69
N ALA A 628 -15.83 18.68 1.37
CA ALA A 628 -16.69 19.53 0.56
C ALA A 628 -18.14 19.03 0.53
N ALA A 629 -18.36 17.71 0.57
CA ALA A 629 -19.70 17.14 0.74
C ALA A 629 -20.01 16.98 2.23
N PRO A 630 -21.26 17.22 2.67
CA PRO A 630 -21.67 17.05 4.06
C PRO A 630 -21.45 15.63 4.62
N SER A 631 -21.44 14.64 3.73
CA SER A 631 -21.22 13.22 4.05
C SER A 631 -19.76 12.76 3.87
N ALA A 632 -18.85 13.66 3.53
CA ALA A 632 -17.41 13.38 3.39
C ALA A 632 -16.66 13.84 4.65
N PHE A 633 -15.82 12.96 5.20
CA PHE A 633 -15.05 13.19 6.41
C PHE A 633 -13.61 12.80 6.21
N TYR A 634 -12.69 13.60 6.75
CA TYR A 634 -11.27 13.31 6.71
C TYR A 634 -10.74 13.15 8.14
N TYR A 635 -10.37 11.93 8.49
CA TYR A 635 -9.67 11.67 9.74
C TYR A 635 -8.19 11.99 9.57
N VAL A 636 -7.70 12.92 10.35
CA VAL A 636 -6.32 13.38 10.34
C VAL A 636 -5.64 12.98 11.64
N ALA A 637 -4.49 12.33 11.52
CA ALA A 637 -3.69 11.92 12.68
C ALA A 637 -2.20 11.99 12.35
N GLU A 638 -1.39 12.11 13.40
CA GLU A 638 0.06 12.00 13.25
C GLU A 638 0.48 10.63 12.76
N SER A 639 1.44 10.60 11.86
CA SER A 639 2.09 9.35 11.45
C SER A 639 3.07 8.91 12.53
N LYS A 640 2.80 7.81 13.21
CA LYS A 640 3.74 7.19 14.16
C LYS A 640 5.03 6.67 13.51
N THR A 641 5.12 6.69 12.18
CA THR A 641 6.28 6.15 11.45
C THR A 641 7.57 6.91 11.71
N PHE A 642 7.48 8.15 12.18
CA PHE A 642 8.63 9.01 12.50
C PHE A 642 9.05 9.00 13.97
N SER A 643 8.28 8.36 14.84
CA SER A 643 8.54 8.36 16.30
C SER A 643 9.49 7.26 16.76
N ARG A 644 10.09 6.47 15.88
CA ARG A 644 11.03 5.41 16.26
C ARG A 644 12.44 5.99 16.47
N PRO A 645 12.94 6.06 17.70
CA PRO A 645 14.37 6.34 17.94
C PRO A 645 15.18 5.18 17.35
N GLY A 646 16.16 5.46 16.52
CA GLY A 646 17.12 4.46 16.05
C GLY A 646 17.00 4.07 14.59
N ALA A 647 15.95 3.37 14.17
CA ALA A 647 15.87 2.74 12.85
C ALA A 647 15.90 3.72 11.66
N HIS A 648 15.43 4.94 11.82
CA HIS A 648 15.42 5.96 10.76
C HIS A 648 16.58 6.97 10.87
N ARG A 649 17.36 6.95 11.94
CA ARG A 649 18.45 7.91 12.15
C ARG A 649 19.52 7.84 11.07
N LYS A 650 19.81 6.67 10.52
CA LYS A 650 20.86 6.48 9.50
C LYS A 650 20.42 6.86 8.08
N HIS A 651 19.11 6.93 7.80
CA HIS A 651 18.57 6.97 6.44
C HIS A 651 17.49 8.03 6.19
N SER A 652 17.19 8.86 7.18
CA SER A 652 16.18 9.92 7.06
C SER A 652 16.84 11.27 6.78
N ARG A 653 16.19 12.12 5.98
CA ARG A 653 16.55 13.52 5.77
C ARG A 653 16.51 14.35 7.07
N ILE A 654 15.77 13.89 8.04
CA ILE A 654 15.66 14.42 9.40
C ILE A 654 17.04 14.64 10.06
N HIS A 655 18.10 13.98 9.56
CA HIS A 655 19.45 14.12 10.08
C HIS A 655 20.22 15.30 9.54
N MET A 656 19.70 16.03 8.58
CA MET A 656 20.47 17.11 7.96
C MET A 656 20.64 18.33 8.88
N THR A 657 19.63 18.64 9.73
CA THR A 657 19.74 19.69 10.77
C THR A 657 18.84 19.37 11.97
N GLU A 658 19.22 19.85 13.17
CA GLU A 658 18.39 19.65 14.39
C GLU A 658 17.05 20.38 14.32
N SER A 659 17.00 21.54 13.66
CA SER A 659 15.76 22.31 13.47
C SER A 659 14.76 21.56 12.60
N ASN A 660 15.22 20.82 11.60
CA ASN A 660 14.37 20.04 10.72
C ASN A 660 13.83 18.76 11.38
N ARG A 661 14.54 18.23 12.39
CA ARG A 661 14.06 17.06 13.16
C ARG A 661 12.70 17.27 13.79
N ARG A 662 12.42 18.46 14.27
CA ARG A 662 11.15 18.76 14.95
C ARG A 662 10.02 18.94 13.97
N LYS A 663 10.28 19.61 12.86
CA LYS A 663 9.30 19.92 11.81
C LYS A 663 8.88 18.68 11.00
N ASP A 664 9.79 17.73 10.80
CA ASP A 664 9.50 16.46 10.11
C ASP A 664 8.76 15.43 10.97
N LYS A 665 8.65 15.63 12.27
CA LYS A 665 7.91 14.73 13.17
C LYS A 665 6.41 14.69 12.93
N HIS A 666 5.85 15.69 12.30
CA HIS A 666 4.42 15.94 12.20
C HIS A 666 3.87 15.71 10.80
N SER A 667 4.36 14.70 10.06
CA SER A 667 3.65 14.29 8.85
C SER A 667 2.27 13.77 9.21
N LEU A 668 1.26 14.53 8.83
CA LEU A 668 -0.12 14.15 9.01
C LEU A 668 -0.51 13.11 7.95
N VAL A 669 -1.27 12.11 8.39
CA VAL A 669 -1.88 11.12 7.49
C VAL A 669 -3.39 11.34 7.51
N ALA A 670 -3.95 11.62 6.35
CA ALA A 670 -5.39 11.75 6.18
C ALA A 670 -6.00 10.44 5.66
N ARG A 671 -7.21 10.12 6.14
CA ARG A 671 -8.08 9.06 5.64
C ARG A 671 -9.42 9.65 5.33
N GLU A 672 -9.90 9.43 4.13
CA GLU A 672 -11.24 9.84 3.72
C GLU A 672 -12.25 8.75 4.06
N PHE A 673 -13.34 9.16 4.67
CA PHE A 673 -14.55 8.38 4.82
C PHE A 673 -15.70 9.11 4.16
N TRP A 674 -16.23 8.55 3.10
CA TRP A 674 -17.39 9.09 2.44
C TRP A 674 -18.60 8.19 2.68
N VAL A 675 -19.63 8.77 3.29
CA VAL A 675 -20.90 8.11 3.54
C VAL A 675 -21.75 8.19 2.28
N ALA A 676 -21.63 7.19 1.43
CA ALA A 676 -22.39 7.09 0.18
C ALA A 676 -23.88 6.79 0.42
N LYS A 677 -24.21 6.18 1.56
CA LYS A 677 -25.57 5.91 2.02
C LYS A 677 -25.59 5.84 3.54
N GLU A 678 -26.49 6.56 4.17
CA GLU A 678 -26.58 6.65 5.63
C GLU A 678 -27.28 5.44 6.29
N GLY A 679 -28.25 4.82 5.61
CA GLY A 679 -29.06 3.77 6.21
C GLY A 679 -29.84 4.28 7.42
N PRO A 680 -29.79 3.58 8.58
CA PRO A 680 -30.47 4.01 9.81
C PRO A 680 -29.59 4.94 10.70
N PHE A 681 -28.47 5.42 10.21
CA PHE A 681 -27.49 6.22 10.95
C PHE A 681 -27.37 7.62 10.33
N ASP A 682 -26.85 8.59 11.07
CA ASP A 682 -26.41 9.85 10.49
C ASP A 682 -24.98 9.78 9.98
N ALA A 683 -24.68 10.55 8.93
CA ALA A 683 -23.38 10.55 8.27
C ALA A 683 -22.23 10.89 9.23
N GLN A 684 -22.44 11.83 10.14
CA GLN A 684 -21.43 12.28 11.08
C GLN A 684 -21.01 11.18 12.06
N ASN A 685 -21.98 10.44 12.60
CA ASN A 685 -21.69 9.32 13.50
C ASN A 685 -20.98 8.18 12.74
N LEU A 686 -21.36 7.93 11.48
CA LEU A 686 -20.68 6.97 10.63
C LEU A 686 -19.20 7.36 10.36
N GLY A 687 -18.94 8.64 10.06
CA GLY A 687 -17.57 9.13 9.86
C GLY A 687 -16.72 9.01 11.12
N LYS A 688 -17.26 9.38 12.29
CA LYS A 688 -16.59 9.22 13.59
C LYS A 688 -16.32 7.75 13.92
N TYR A 689 -17.28 6.89 13.66
CA TYR A 689 -17.13 5.47 13.93
C TYR A 689 -16.11 4.80 13.03
N ALA A 690 -16.11 5.15 11.74
CA ALA A 690 -15.09 4.69 10.82
C ALA A 690 -13.68 5.08 11.27
N ALA A 691 -13.51 6.33 11.70
CA ALA A 691 -12.25 6.82 12.25
C ALA A 691 -11.86 6.10 13.55
N PHE A 692 -12.81 5.86 14.44
CA PHE A 692 -12.61 5.10 15.68
C PHE A 692 -12.13 3.66 15.39
N LEU A 693 -12.78 2.96 14.46
CA LEU A 693 -12.39 1.61 14.04
C LEU A 693 -10.99 1.54 13.38
N CYS A 694 -10.51 2.64 12.85
CA CYS A 694 -9.13 2.75 12.38
C CYS A 694 -8.14 3.01 13.52
N ARG A 695 -8.49 3.89 14.45
CA ARG A 695 -7.57 4.41 15.47
C ARG A 695 -7.47 3.50 16.68
N PHE A 696 -8.59 2.99 17.12
CA PHE A 696 -8.73 2.25 18.36
C PHE A 696 -9.19 0.81 18.18
N ALA A 697 -8.66 0.17 17.15
CA ALA A 697 -8.83 -1.27 16.97
C ALA A 697 -8.11 -2.03 18.10
N LEU A 698 -8.85 -2.60 19.05
CA LEU A 698 -8.31 -3.15 20.30
C LEU A 698 -7.32 -4.31 20.07
N ASN A 699 -7.54 -5.11 19.04
CA ASN A 699 -6.65 -6.23 18.71
C ASN A 699 -5.45 -5.83 17.83
N TRP A 700 -5.16 -4.52 17.70
CA TRP A 700 -4.03 -4.00 16.93
C TRP A 700 -3.30 -2.89 17.69
N GLU A 701 -1.99 -2.95 17.73
CA GLU A 701 -1.15 -1.94 18.40
C GLU A 701 -1.19 -0.58 17.69
N GLY A 702 -1.28 -0.58 16.38
CA GLY A 702 -1.20 0.61 15.54
C GLY A 702 -2.55 1.12 15.02
N THR A 703 -2.50 2.26 14.33
CA THR A 703 -3.64 2.79 13.58
C THR A 703 -3.76 2.08 12.24
N LEU A 704 -4.94 1.56 11.94
CA LEU A 704 -5.22 0.87 10.68
C LEU A 704 -5.44 1.86 9.52
N ARG A 705 -5.20 1.40 8.30
CA ARG A 705 -5.50 2.18 7.09
C ARG A 705 -7.00 2.28 6.80
N HIS A 706 -7.73 1.23 7.13
CA HIS A 706 -9.17 1.08 6.93
C HIS A 706 -9.85 0.64 8.22
N PRO A 707 -11.17 0.84 8.37
CA PRO A 707 -11.93 0.26 9.46
C PRO A 707 -11.74 -1.26 9.56
N VAL A 708 -11.79 -1.82 10.77
CA VAL A 708 -11.39 -3.22 11.06
C VAL A 708 -11.91 -4.25 10.06
N PRO A 709 -13.22 -4.34 9.71
CA PRO A 709 -13.68 -5.38 8.80
C PRO A 709 -13.08 -5.24 7.39
N LEU A 710 -12.95 -4.00 6.91
CA LEU A 710 -12.32 -3.73 5.62
C LEU A 710 -10.81 -3.99 5.65
N HIS A 711 -10.16 -3.73 6.79
CA HIS A 711 -8.74 -4.04 6.98
C HIS A 711 -8.47 -5.54 6.93
N LEU A 712 -9.32 -6.35 7.57
CA LEU A 712 -9.22 -7.82 7.50
C LEU A 712 -9.47 -8.33 6.07
N ALA A 713 -10.49 -7.82 5.39
CA ALA A 713 -10.76 -8.16 4.00
C ALA A 713 -9.55 -7.82 3.09
N LYS A 714 -8.90 -6.67 3.34
CA LYS A 714 -7.66 -6.27 2.66
C LYS A 714 -6.51 -7.24 2.97
N ALA A 715 -6.31 -7.63 4.22
CA ALA A 715 -5.24 -8.54 4.62
C ALA A 715 -5.38 -9.90 3.92
N ILE A 716 -6.58 -10.45 3.87
CA ILE A 716 -6.87 -11.68 3.11
C ILE A 716 -6.57 -11.49 1.62
N SER A 717 -6.96 -10.35 1.03
CA SER A 717 -6.71 -10.07 -0.39
C SER A 717 -5.23 -9.87 -0.71
N ASP A 718 -4.46 -9.20 0.17
CA ASP A 718 -3.02 -8.97 -0.04
C ASP A 718 -2.21 -10.28 -0.02
N ASP A 719 -2.63 -11.22 0.81
CA ASP A 719 -2.01 -12.53 0.96
C ASP A 719 -2.46 -13.54 -0.11
N HIS A 720 -3.45 -13.17 -0.89
CA HIS A 720 -3.98 -14.01 -1.96
C HIS A 720 -2.95 -14.20 -3.09
N PRO A 721 -2.78 -15.43 -3.59
CA PRO A 721 -1.92 -15.68 -4.74
C PRO A 721 -2.49 -15.00 -5.98
N ARG A 722 -1.74 -14.04 -6.54
CA ARG A 722 -2.14 -13.33 -7.77
C ARG A 722 -1.84 -14.13 -9.04
N THR A 723 -0.99 -15.13 -8.92
CA THR A 723 -0.53 -16.01 -9.99
C THR A 723 -0.32 -17.40 -9.41
N ILE A 724 -1.11 -18.34 -9.80
CA ILE A 724 -0.84 -19.78 -9.72
C ILE A 724 -1.05 -20.34 -11.12
#